data_78978cadb8c6908ff5ee2b81a68a080c
#
_entry.id   78978cadb8c6908ff5ee2b81a68a080c
#
_cell.length_a   1.000
_cell.length_b   1.000
_cell.length_c   1.000
_cell.angle_alpha   90.00
_cell.angle_beta   90.00
_cell.angle_gamma   90.00
#
_symmetry.space_group_name_H-M   'P 1'
#
loop_
_entity.id
_entity.type
_entity.pdbx_description
1 polymer ?
#
loop_
_entity_poly.entity_id
_entity_poly.type
_entity_poly.pdbx_seq_one_letter_code
_entity_poly.pdbx_strand_id
1 'polypeptide(L)'
;MTDENLRTRAANALRGNDRSTNPGGPERDPEDVLSWTDEGPDEREIDGIKYHRHDVVIVGAGGAGMRAAIEAGPKARTAVITKLYPTRSHTGAAQGGMAAALANVEEDSWEWHTFDTVKGGDYLVDQDAAEILAKEAIDAVIDLENMGLPFNRTPEGKIDQRRFGGHTAEHGKAPVRRSCYAADRTGHMILQTLYQNCVKHGIEFYNEYYVLDLAMTPVVENGRRVRRPSGVVAYELATGDIHVFQAKSIVFATGGFGKIYKTTSNAHTLTGDGVGIIWRKGLPLEDMEFFQFHPTGLAKLGILLTEGARGEGAILRNAAGERFMERYAPTIKDLAPRDIVSRCMVQEVAEGRGAGPLKDYVLLDCTHLGAEVLETKLPDITEFARTYLGVDPVTEPVPVMPTAHYAMGGIPTTVNAEVLADNDTIVPGLYAAGECACVSVHGSNRLGTNSLLDINVFGKRAGNNAVEYARTASFVPLPKDPAKAVRDLVERLRDSTGTERIADIRKELQDNMDASAQVFRTDASLEKVTRIIHGLRERYKNIGVQDHGRRFNTDLLEAIELGFLLDLAEVVVYSARNRKESRGGHMRDDYPKRDDATYMKHTMAYLTGDPHSADAADHIKLDWKPVVITRYQPMERKY
;
A
#
# COMPACT_ATOMS: atom_id res chain seq x y z
N MET A 1 25.80 -8.62 -16.71
CA MET A 1 24.91 -8.79 -17.88
C MET A 1 24.82 -7.43 -18.54
N THR A 2 24.99 -7.33 -19.84
CA THR A 2 25.03 -6.05 -20.56
C THR A 2 23.63 -5.48 -20.73
N ASP A 3 23.53 -4.16 -20.77
CA ASP A 3 22.29 -3.37 -20.94
C ASP A 3 21.42 -3.83 -22.15
N GLU A 4 22.05 -4.37 -23.16
CA GLU A 4 21.43 -4.94 -24.37
C GLU A 4 20.64 -6.24 -24.10
N ASN A 5 21.09 -7.06 -23.16
CA ASN A 5 20.40 -8.28 -22.73
C ASN A 5 19.14 -7.98 -21.88
N LEU A 6 19.16 -6.90 -21.09
CA LEU A 6 18.01 -6.43 -20.34
C LEU A 6 16.92 -5.85 -21.26
N ARG A 7 17.33 -5.05 -22.26
CA ARG A 7 16.42 -4.48 -23.26
C ARG A 7 15.76 -5.56 -24.14
N THR A 8 16.50 -6.61 -24.48
CA THR A 8 15.98 -7.73 -25.27
C THR A 8 15.01 -8.60 -24.46
N ARG A 9 15.24 -8.78 -23.15
CA ARG A 9 14.32 -9.49 -22.25
C ARG A 9 13.05 -8.67 -21.99
N ALA A 10 13.17 -7.36 -21.74
CA ALA A 10 12.03 -6.45 -21.61
C ALA A 10 11.10 -6.50 -22.83
N ALA A 11 11.66 -6.49 -24.03
CA ALA A 11 10.91 -6.64 -25.27
C ALA A 11 10.20 -8.01 -25.40
N ASN A 12 10.79 -9.07 -24.84
CA ASN A 12 10.23 -10.43 -24.95
C ASN A 12 9.04 -10.69 -24.02
N ALA A 13 9.01 -10.08 -22.85
CA ALA A 13 7.95 -10.35 -21.86
C ALA A 13 6.72 -9.46 -22.06
N LEU A 14 6.90 -8.24 -22.57
CA LEU A 14 5.75 -7.47 -23.09
C LEU A 14 5.03 -8.19 -24.25
N ARG A 15 5.67 -9.20 -24.87
CA ARG A 15 5.06 -10.10 -25.87
C ARG A 15 4.21 -11.21 -25.27
N GLY A 16 4.56 -11.70 -24.07
CA GLY A 16 3.80 -12.78 -23.42
C GLY A 16 2.43 -12.33 -22.92
N ASN A 17 2.26 -11.03 -22.65
CA ASN A 17 1.00 -10.44 -22.22
C ASN A 17 0.05 -10.03 -23.37
N ASP A 18 0.46 -10.18 -24.63
CA ASP A 18 -0.45 -10.01 -25.78
C ASP A 18 -1.50 -11.17 -25.87
N ARG A 19 -1.53 -12.06 -24.88
CA ARG A 19 -2.57 -13.09 -24.73
C ARG A 19 -3.79 -12.62 -23.91
N SER A 20 -3.85 -11.35 -23.47
CA SER A 20 -5.12 -10.74 -23.07
C SER A 20 -5.90 -10.33 -24.34
N THR A 21 -6.07 -11.24 -25.26
CA THR A 21 -7.06 -11.13 -26.30
C THR A 21 -8.40 -11.22 -25.61
N ASN A 22 -9.01 -10.06 -25.39
CA ASN A 22 -10.45 -9.98 -25.34
C ASN A 22 -10.94 -10.69 -26.62
N PRO A 23 -11.56 -11.86 -26.57
CA PRO A 23 -11.97 -12.55 -27.79
C PRO A 23 -13.12 -11.77 -28.40
N GLY A 24 -12.83 -10.86 -29.36
CA GLY A 24 -13.83 -10.11 -30.10
C GLY A 24 -13.58 -8.62 -30.28
N GLY A 25 -12.51 -8.05 -29.75
CA GLY A 25 -12.12 -6.66 -30.07
C GLY A 25 -11.26 -6.60 -31.34
N PRO A 26 -11.50 -5.70 -32.31
CA PRO A 26 -10.64 -5.60 -33.49
C PRO A 26 -9.22 -5.24 -33.09
N GLU A 27 -8.23 -5.93 -33.69
CA GLU A 27 -6.82 -5.55 -33.60
C GLU A 27 -6.67 -4.09 -34.05
N ARG A 28 -6.24 -3.22 -33.13
CA ARG A 28 -6.05 -1.79 -33.45
C ARG A 28 -4.74 -1.61 -34.20
N ASP A 29 -4.83 -0.94 -35.35
CA ASP A 29 -3.73 -0.60 -36.22
C ASP A 29 -2.83 0.49 -35.56
N PRO A 30 -1.50 0.55 -35.82
CA PRO A 30 -0.64 1.66 -35.44
C PRO A 30 -1.10 3.05 -35.92
N GLU A 31 -2.01 3.11 -36.87
CA GLU A 31 -2.65 4.35 -37.35
C GLU A 31 -3.71 4.93 -36.37
N ASP A 32 -4.08 4.20 -35.29
CA ASP A 32 -5.09 4.62 -34.31
C ASP A 32 -4.48 5.42 -33.14
N VAL A 33 -3.56 6.32 -33.41
CA VAL A 33 -2.97 7.25 -32.42
C VAL A 33 -3.45 8.67 -32.61
N LEU A 34 -3.51 9.43 -31.50
CA LEU A 34 -3.81 10.84 -31.52
C LEU A 34 -2.61 11.62 -32.05
N SER A 35 -2.81 12.41 -33.10
CA SER A 35 -1.77 13.29 -33.63
C SER A 35 -1.52 14.46 -32.67
N TRP A 36 -0.40 14.42 -31.95
CA TRP A 36 0.09 15.51 -31.11
C TRP A 36 1.60 15.58 -31.23
N THR A 37 2.08 16.54 -32.01
CA THR A 37 3.51 16.73 -32.24
C THR A 37 4.20 17.30 -31.00
N ASP A 38 5.51 17.04 -30.85
CA ASP A 38 6.30 17.53 -29.71
C ASP A 38 6.41 19.07 -29.67
N GLU A 39 6.18 19.73 -30.82
CA GLU A 39 6.18 21.20 -30.97
C GLU A 39 4.80 21.84 -30.66
N GLY A 40 3.78 21.04 -30.37
CA GLY A 40 2.44 21.53 -30.03
C GLY A 40 2.32 22.11 -28.62
N PRO A 41 1.22 22.85 -28.33
CA PRO A 41 0.99 23.39 -26.98
C PRO A 41 0.86 22.27 -25.95
N ASP A 42 1.33 22.53 -24.72
CA ASP A 42 1.27 21.56 -23.62
C ASP A 42 -0.14 21.31 -23.08
N GLU A 43 -1.09 22.19 -23.43
CA GLU A 43 -2.50 22.06 -23.08
C GLU A 43 -3.38 22.27 -24.31
N ARG A 44 -4.42 21.46 -24.45
CA ARG A 44 -5.45 21.61 -25.49
C ARG A 44 -6.74 20.94 -25.09
N GLU A 45 -7.81 21.30 -25.78
CA GLU A 45 -9.12 20.65 -25.66
C GLU A 45 -9.54 20.04 -27.01
N ILE A 46 -9.99 18.77 -26.97
CA ILE A 46 -10.49 18.04 -28.12
C ILE A 46 -11.78 17.34 -27.70
N ASP A 47 -12.89 17.62 -28.37
CA ASP A 47 -14.19 17.03 -28.12
C ASP A 47 -14.63 17.11 -26.64
N GLY A 48 -14.33 18.23 -25.97
CA GLY A 48 -14.66 18.49 -24.56
C GLY A 48 -13.75 17.77 -23.55
N ILE A 49 -12.70 17.13 -24.01
CA ILE A 49 -11.68 16.49 -23.14
C ILE A 49 -10.46 17.38 -23.10
N LYS A 50 -9.98 17.66 -21.89
CA LYS A 50 -8.77 18.48 -21.65
C LYS A 50 -7.53 17.61 -21.63
N TYR A 51 -6.55 17.97 -22.43
CA TYR A 51 -5.27 17.26 -22.56
C TYR A 51 -4.15 18.11 -21.97
N HIS A 52 -3.31 17.48 -21.17
CA HIS A 52 -2.14 18.07 -20.54
C HIS A 52 -0.90 17.25 -20.88
N ARG A 53 0.26 17.90 -20.96
CA ARG A 53 1.53 17.22 -21.25
C ARG A 53 2.56 17.57 -20.19
N HIS A 54 3.17 16.55 -19.59
CA HIS A 54 4.22 16.69 -18.59
C HIS A 54 5.34 15.68 -18.85
N ASP A 55 6.57 15.99 -18.45
CA ASP A 55 7.65 15.01 -18.52
C ASP A 55 7.42 13.87 -17.52
N VAL A 56 7.01 14.22 -16.30
CA VAL A 56 6.73 13.28 -15.21
C VAL A 56 5.33 13.52 -14.66
N VAL A 57 4.52 12.49 -14.58
CA VAL A 57 3.22 12.50 -13.92
C VAL A 57 3.26 11.58 -12.71
N ILE A 58 2.87 12.09 -11.53
CA ILE A 58 2.80 11.34 -10.29
C ILE A 58 1.34 11.22 -9.87
N VAL A 59 0.89 9.99 -9.68
CA VAL A 59 -0.48 9.67 -9.28
C VAL A 59 -0.52 9.38 -7.79
N GLY A 60 -1.08 10.32 -7.03
CA GLY A 60 -1.16 10.28 -5.57
C GLY A 60 -0.23 11.27 -4.87
N ALA A 61 -0.80 12.07 -3.97
CA ALA A 61 -0.09 13.08 -3.16
C ALA A 61 0.12 12.64 -1.71
N GLY A 62 0.33 11.34 -1.48
CA GLY A 62 0.83 10.82 -0.21
C GLY A 62 2.32 11.06 -0.04
N GLY A 63 2.90 10.55 1.05
CA GLY A 63 4.32 10.73 1.33
C GLY A 63 5.23 10.28 0.19
N ALA A 64 4.97 9.11 -0.41
CA ALA A 64 5.76 8.59 -1.52
C ALA A 64 5.68 9.50 -2.77
N GLY A 65 4.45 9.93 -3.14
CA GLY A 65 4.26 10.78 -4.32
C GLY A 65 4.88 12.17 -4.15
N MET A 66 4.71 12.81 -2.99
CA MET A 66 5.34 14.11 -2.74
C MET A 66 6.86 14.01 -2.61
N ARG A 67 7.37 12.90 -2.03
CA ARG A 67 8.82 12.67 -2.00
C ARG A 67 9.40 12.51 -3.40
N ALA A 68 8.69 11.78 -4.29
CA ALA A 68 9.06 11.68 -5.71
C ALA A 68 8.98 13.05 -6.43
N ALA A 69 7.94 13.83 -6.15
CA ALA A 69 7.76 15.15 -6.76
C ALA A 69 8.87 16.14 -6.40
N ILE A 70 9.35 16.14 -5.15
CA ILE A 70 10.47 16.97 -4.69
C ILE A 70 11.75 16.65 -5.48
N GLU A 71 11.98 15.39 -5.84
CA GLU A 71 13.14 14.99 -6.63
C GLU A 71 12.99 15.33 -8.13
N ALA A 72 11.78 15.14 -8.68
CA ALA A 72 11.55 15.31 -10.12
C ALA A 72 11.29 16.78 -10.52
N GLY A 73 10.50 17.51 -9.75
CA GLY A 73 10.01 18.84 -10.11
C GLY A 73 11.09 19.88 -10.43
N PRO A 74 12.20 19.98 -9.67
CA PRO A 74 13.28 20.90 -10.01
C PRO A 74 14.03 20.56 -11.31
N LYS A 75 13.81 19.37 -11.86
CA LYS A 75 14.59 18.83 -12.99
C LYS A 75 13.76 18.64 -14.26
N ALA A 76 12.43 18.54 -14.14
CA ALA A 76 11.53 18.28 -15.27
C ALA A 76 10.13 18.84 -14.98
N ARG A 77 9.34 19.10 -16.02
CA ARG A 77 7.94 19.51 -15.87
C ARG A 77 7.16 18.36 -15.23
N THR A 78 6.79 18.52 -13.96
CA THR A 78 6.21 17.47 -13.12
C THR A 78 4.83 17.89 -12.63
N ALA A 79 3.83 17.02 -12.80
CA ALA A 79 2.50 17.15 -12.21
C ALA A 79 2.23 16.07 -11.16
N VAL A 80 1.56 16.46 -10.09
CA VAL A 80 0.99 15.55 -9.09
C VAL A 80 -0.52 15.56 -9.21
N ILE A 81 -1.11 14.41 -9.53
CA ILE A 81 -2.56 14.23 -9.67
C ILE A 81 -3.08 13.48 -8.45
N THR A 82 -4.04 14.04 -7.75
CA THR A 82 -4.50 13.47 -6.48
C THR A 82 -6.03 13.49 -6.35
N LYS A 83 -6.59 12.36 -5.92
CA LYS A 83 -8.04 12.21 -5.65
C LYS A 83 -8.52 13.13 -4.53
N LEU A 84 -7.64 13.41 -3.57
CA LEU A 84 -7.89 14.26 -2.41
C LEU A 84 -6.96 15.47 -2.41
N TYR A 85 -7.28 16.45 -1.59
CA TYR A 85 -6.31 17.50 -1.24
C TYR A 85 -5.08 16.86 -0.55
N PRO A 86 -3.83 17.22 -0.90
CA PRO A 86 -2.61 16.53 -0.46
C PRO A 86 -2.53 16.28 1.04
N THR A 87 -2.87 17.28 1.88
CA THR A 87 -2.80 17.16 3.34
C THR A 87 -3.89 16.26 3.96
N ARG A 88 -4.79 15.69 3.15
CA ARG A 88 -5.78 14.68 3.55
C ARG A 88 -5.31 13.25 3.29
N SER A 89 -4.09 13.07 2.78
CA SER A 89 -3.52 11.75 2.52
C SER A 89 -3.39 10.91 3.81
N HIS A 90 -3.55 9.60 3.66
CA HIS A 90 -3.45 8.64 4.77
C HIS A 90 -2.09 8.63 5.47
N THR A 91 -1.01 9.08 4.81
CA THR A 91 0.30 9.28 5.46
C THR A 91 0.17 10.10 6.75
N GLY A 92 -0.74 11.08 6.77
CA GLY A 92 -1.02 11.90 7.96
C GLY A 92 -1.56 11.15 9.16
N ALA A 93 -2.11 9.95 8.98
CA ALA A 93 -2.63 9.11 10.06
C ALA A 93 -1.56 8.20 10.70
N ALA A 94 -0.34 8.15 10.17
CA ALA A 94 0.72 7.32 10.72
C ALA A 94 1.33 7.95 11.98
N GLN A 95 1.37 7.17 13.06
CA GLN A 95 1.70 7.66 14.41
C GLN A 95 3.10 7.24 14.88
N GLY A 96 3.59 6.08 14.40
CA GLY A 96 4.67 5.34 15.03
C GLY A 96 6.03 6.02 15.00
N GLY A 97 6.47 6.48 13.87
CA GLY A 97 7.82 6.97 13.63
C GLY A 97 8.43 6.39 12.36
N MET A 98 9.69 6.71 12.12
CA MET A 98 10.48 6.29 10.97
C MET A 98 11.78 5.62 11.46
N ALA A 99 12.01 4.37 11.05
CA ALA A 99 13.18 3.62 11.49
C ALA A 99 14.46 4.14 10.82
N ALA A 100 15.51 4.40 11.63
CA ALA A 100 16.84 4.66 11.12
C ALA A 100 17.89 4.36 12.21
N ALA A 101 18.95 3.66 11.88
CA ALA A 101 20.03 3.31 12.81
C ALA A 101 20.98 4.49 13.04
N LEU A 102 20.49 5.58 13.68
CA LEU A 102 21.26 6.79 13.95
C LEU A 102 22.27 6.62 15.09
N ALA A 103 22.06 5.64 15.96
CA ALA A 103 22.85 5.42 17.18
C ALA A 103 22.93 6.68 18.09
N ASN A 104 21.88 7.49 18.14
CA ASN A 104 21.84 8.72 18.92
C ASN A 104 21.63 8.47 20.42
N VAL A 105 20.87 7.42 20.76
CA VAL A 105 20.42 7.11 22.12
C VAL A 105 21.12 5.87 22.67
N GLU A 106 21.30 4.85 21.85
CA GLU A 106 22.02 3.61 22.16
C GLU A 106 22.71 3.10 20.90
N GLU A 107 23.66 2.17 21.03
CA GLU A 107 24.36 1.61 19.88
C GLU A 107 23.41 0.90 18.94
N ASP A 108 23.54 1.16 17.63
CA ASP A 108 22.72 0.56 16.57
C ASP A 108 23.49 0.54 15.25
N SER A 109 23.08 -0.32 14.30
CA SER A 109 23.67 -0.40 12.97
C SER A 109 22.63 -0.71 11.89
N TRP A 110 22.91 -0.30 10.66
CA TRP A 110 22.07 -0.61 9.52
C TRP A 110 22.03 -2.12 9.23
N GLU A 111 23.07 -2.89 9.57
CA GLU A 111 23.07 -4.35 9.45
C GLU A 111 22.04 -4.99 10.38
N TRP A 112 21.91 -4.50 11.62
CA TRP A 112 20.88 -4.97 12.54
C TRP A 112 19.49 -4.60 12.06
N HIS A 113 19.34 -3.39 11.49
CA HIS A 113 18.08 -2.96 10.88
C HIS A 113 17.71 -3.84 9.68
N THR A 114 18.68 -4.15 8.81
CA THR A 114 18.46 -5.09 7.69
C THR A 114 18.02 -6.46 8.19
N PHE A 115 18.73 -7.00 9.20
CA PHE A 115 18.38 -8.30 9.80
C PHE A 115 16.96 -8.31 10.35
N ASP A 116 16.58 -7.29 11.12
CA ASP A 116 15.26 -7.17 11.72
C ASP A 116 14.17 -7.04 10.64
N THR A 117 14.44 -6.34 9.55
CA THR A 117 13.53 -6.24 8.40
C THR A 117 13.30 -7.60 7.75
N VAL A 118 14.38 -8.36 7.49
CA VAL A 118 14.32 -9.70 6.90
C VAL A 118 13.62 -10.69 7.84
N LYS A 119 14.02 -10.72 9.12
CA LYS A 119 13.40 -11.58 10.13
C LYS A 119 11.93 -11.22 10.37
N GLY A 120 11.63 -9.91 10.46
CA GLY A 120 10.27 -9.39 10.64
C GLY A 120 9.34 -9.78 9.52
N GLY A 121 9.81 -9.74 8.26
CA GLY A 121 9.11 -10.17 7.06
C GLY A 121 9.08 -11.69 6.85
N ASP A 122 9.46 -12.46 7.87
CA ASP A 122 9.48 -13.93 7.88
C ASP A 122 10.28 -14.54 6.73
N TYR A 123 11.41 -13.88 6.44
CA TYR A 123 12.39 -14.22 5.39
C TYR A 123 11.86 -14.18 3.93
N LEU A 124 10.62 -13.77 3.71
CA LEU A 124 10.07 -13.52 2.39
C LEU A 124 10.38 -12.09 1.91
N VAL A 125 11.56 -11.62 2.19
CA VAL A 125 12.04 -10.26 1.92
C VAL A 125 13.18 -10.33 0.91
N ASP A 126 13.11 -9.53 -0.14
CA ASP A 126 14.24 -9.32 -1.02
C ASP A 126 15.32 -8.54 -0.26
N GLN A 127 16.43 -9.24 0.06
CA GLN A 127 17.41 -8.75 1.02
C GLN A 127 18.25 -7.58 0.48
N ASP A 128 18.39 -7.44 -0.82
CA ASP A 128 18.98 -6.27 -1.46
C ASP A 128 18.09 -5.02 -1.24
N ALA A 129 16.77 -5.15 -1.35
CA ALA A 129 15.83 -4.07 -1.03
C ALA A 129 15.87 -3.71 0.46
N ALA A 130 15.96 -4.70 1.35
CA ALA A 130 16.08 -4.46 2.79
C ALA A 130 17.40 -3.76 3.16
N GLU A 131 18.51 -4.13 2.51
CA GLU A 131 19.81 -3.50 2.71
C GLU A 131 19.80 -2.03 2.23
N ILE A 132 19.22 -1.76 1.07
CA ILE A 132 19.01 -0.41 0.55
C ILE A 132 18.18 0.42 1.53
N LEU A 133 17.02 -0.11 1.96
CA LEU A 133 16.15 0.57 2.91
C LEU A 133 16.90 0.97 4.19
N ALA A 134 17.64 0.03 4.79
CA ALA A 134 18.34 0.27 6.05
C ALA A 134 19.52 1.24 5.92
N LYS A 135 20.27 1.18 4.82
CA LYS A 135 21.40 2.09 4.55
C LYS A 135 20.92 3.52 4.24
N GLU A 136 19.92 3.65 3.37
CA GLU A 136 19.39 4.96 2.97
C GLU A 136 18.49 5.59 4.05
N ALA A 137 18.12 4.84 5.11
CA ALA A 137 17.32 5.34 6.22
C ALA A 137 17.92 6.55 6.92
N ILE A 138 19.24 6.54 7.13
CA ILE A 138 19.96 7.61 7.82
C ILE A 138 19.84 8.91 7.03
N ASP A 139 20.16 8.86 5.73
CA ASP A 139 20.06 10.01 4.84
C ASP A 139 18.61 10.49 4.70
N ALA A 140 17.64 9.57 4.65
CA ALA A 140 16.22 9.93 4.55
C ALA A 140 15.71 10.70 5.78
N VAL A 141 16.16 10.34 6.99
CA VAL A 141 15.84 11.09 8.22
C VAL A 141 16.50 12.48 8.21
N ILE A 142 17.77 12.56 7.81
CA ILE A 142 18.51 13.83 7.71
C ILE A 142 17.88 14.74 6.64
N ASP A 143 17.49 14.20 5.48
CA ASP A 143 16.79 14.95 4.44
C ASP A 143 15.50 15.59 4.99
N LEU A 144 14.68 14.83 5.72
CA LEU A 144 13.44 15.33 6.31
C LEU A 144 13.71 16.39 7.40
N GLU A 145 14.74 16.20 8.21
CA GLU A 145 15.17 17.22 9.19
C GLU A 145 15.57 18.52 8.49
N ASN A 146 16.37 18.44 7.44
CA ASN A 146 16.79 19.58 6.64
C ASN A 146 15.61 20.26 5.91
N MET A 147 14.56 19.50 5.58
CA MET A 147 13.30 20.01 5.03
C MET A 147 12.43 20.70 6.10
N GLY A 148 12.77 20.58 7.39
CA GLY A 148 12.07 21.21 8.50
C GLY A 148 11.18 20.30 9.34
N LEU A 149 11.34 18.99 9.27
CA LEU A 149 10.58 18.05 10.11
C LEU A 149 11.00 18.20 11.59
N PRO A 150 10.08 18.50 12.52
CA PRO A 150 10.39 18.72 13.94
C PRO A 150 10.44 17.39 14.70
N PHE A 151 11.46 16.57 14.49
CA PHE A 151 11.68 15.38 15.30
C PHE A 151 11.86 15.72 16.78
N ASN A 152 11.39 14.85 17.66
CA ASN A 152 11.71 14.93 19.09
C ASN A 152 13.22 14.90 19.31
N ARG A 153 13.69 15.58 20.39
CA ARG A 153 15.12 15.74 20.71
C ARG A 153 15.47 15.13 22.05
N THR A 154 16.66 14.58 22.13
CA THR A 154 17.30 14.26 23.40
C THR A 154 17.69 15.56 24.13
N PRO A 155 18.01 15.52 25.44
CA PRO A 155 18.52 16.68 26.16
C PRO A 155 19.77 17.33 25.51
N GLU A 156 20.56 16.52 24.79
CA GLU A 156 21.78 16.96 24.09
C GLU A 156 21.47 17.54 22.70
N GLY A 157 20.20 17.60 22.29
CA GLY A 157 19.76 18.16 21.02
C GLY A 157 19.81 17.21 19.82
N LYS A 158 20.16 15.94 20.01
CA LYS A 158 20.13 14.93 18.95
C LYS A 158 18.68 14.50 18.66
N ILE A 159 18.40 13.95 17.47
CA ILE A 159 17.11 13.32 17.17
C ILE A 159 16.89 12.17 18.15
N ASP A 160 15.79 12.22 18.90
CA ASP A 160 15.41 11.16 19.84
C ASP A 160 14.85 9.94 19.09
N GLN A 161 15.07 8.78 19.68
CA GLN A 161 14.64 7.49 19.13
C GLN A 161 13.93 6.68 20.22
N ARG A 162 12.85 5.98 19.84
CA ARG A 162 12.10 5.11 20.75
C ARG A 162 12.09 3.65 20.28
N ARG A 163 11.77 2.75 21.20
CA ARG A 163 11.61 1.32 20.92
C ARG A 163 10.34 1.06 20.11
N PHE A 164 10.42 0.03 19.28
CA PHE A 164 9.30 -0.46 18.51
C PHE A 164 9.39 -1.98 18.37
N GLY A 165 8.25 -2.65 18.09
CA GLY A 165 8.20 -4.10 18.01
C GLY A 165 9.10 -4.66 16.91
N GLY A 166 9.89 -5.67 17.27
CA GLY A 166 10.78 -6.37 16.34
C GLY A 166 12.12 -5.69 16.07
N HIS A 167 12.37 -4.46 16.58
CA HIS A 167 13.68 -3.81 16.48
C HIS A 167 14.64 -4.29 17.55
N THR A 168 15.76 -4.87 17.11
CA THR A 168 16.71 -5.54 18.01
C THR A 168 18.16 -5.13 17.74
N ALA A 169 18.96 -5.12 18.81
CA ALA A 169 20.39 -5.04 18.75
C ALA A 169 21.01 -6.43 18.52
N GLU A 170 22.20 -6.45 17.95
CA GLU A 170 23.02 -7.65 17.80
C GLU A 170 22.25 -8.87 17.25
N HIS A 171 21.46 -8.64 16.17
CA HIS A 171 20.72 -9.69 15.47
C HIS A 171 19.73 -10.47 16.36
N GLY A 172 18.99 -9.75 17.20
CA GLY A 172 17.90 -10.35 17.98
C GLY A 172 18.17 -10.53 19.48
N LYS A 173 19.30 -10.02 20.02
CA LYS A 173 19.66 -10.23 21.43
C LYS A 173 18.87 -9.36 22.41
N ALA A 174 18.57 -8.10 22.06
CA ALA A 174 17.86 -7.17 22.94
C ALA A 174 17.08 -6.13 22.11
N PRO A 175 15.99 -5.55 22.64
CA PRO A 175 15.30 -4.43 21.96
C PRO A 175 16.20 -3.20 21.83
N VAL A 176 16.13 -2.49 20.68
CA VAL A 176 16.89 -1.27 20.41
C VAL A 176 15.97 -0.09 20.07
N ARG A 177 16.41 1.13 20.41
CA ARG A 177 15.73 2.38 20.05
C ARG A 177 16.18 2.84 18.67
N ARG A 178 15.32 2.62 17.66
CA ARG A 178 15.61 2.93 16.25
C ARG A 178 14.59 3.86 15.62
N SER A 179 13.41 3.98 16.20
CA SER A 179 12.32 4.78 15.61
C SER A 179 12.47 6.27 15.92
N CYS A 180 12.82 7.08 14.91
CA CYS A 180 12.79 8.55 14.96
C CYS A 180 11.35 9.03 14.90
N TYR A 181 10.93 9.99 15.75
CA TYR A 181 9.52 10.31 15.91
C TYR A 181 9.28 11.81 16.22
N ALA A 182 8.05 12.25 15.94
CA ALA A 182 7.51 13.53 16.36
C ALA A 182 6.20 13.24 17.15
N ALA A 183 6.31 13.04 18.45
CA ALA A 183 5.27 12.51 19.35
C ALA A 183 4.61 11.24 18.75
N ASP A 184 3.30 11.14 18.71
CA ASP A 184 2.53 10.14 17.96
C ASP A 184 1.88 10.73 16.68
N ARG A 185 2.53 11.75 16.08
CA ARG A 185 2.09 12.51 14.89
C ARG A 185 3.13 12.48 13.77
N THR A 186 4.02 11.53 13.76
CA THR A 186 5.17 11.52 12.83
C THR A 186 4.72 11.59 11.37
N GLY A 187 3.72 10.80 10.98
CA GLY A 187 3.19 10.81 9.61
C GLY A 187 2.55 12.14 9.23
N HIS A 188 1.82 12.78 10.17
CA HIS A 188 1.26 14.12 9.96
C HIS A 188 2.37 15.15 9.70
N MET A 189 3.42 15.12 10.51
CA MET A 189 4.54 16.04 10.35
C MET A 189 5.32 15.80 9.05
N ILE A 190 5.54 14.53 8.66
CA ILE A 190 6.14 14.17 7.37
C ILE A 190 5.29 14.73 6.22
N LEU A 191 3.98 14.49 6.24
CA LEU A 191 3.07 14.94 5.19
C LEU A 191 3.09 16.45 5.02
N GLN A 192 3.02 17.21 6.11
CA GLN A 192 3.10 18.67 6.09
C GLN A 192 4.46 19.17 5.59
N THR A 193 5.55 18.57 6.06
CA THR A 193 6.91 18.94 5.63
C THR A 193 7.11 18.71 4.13
N LEU A 194 6.69 17.56 3.62
CA LEU A 194 6.80 17.25 2.19
C LEU A 194 5.92 18.18 1.35
N TYR A 195 4.68 18.45 1.79
CA TYR A 195 3.78 19.36 1.08
C TYR A 195 4.35 20.78 1.00
N GLN A 196 4.86 21.32 2.10
CA GLN A 196 5.51 22.64 2.13
C GLN A 196 6.71 22.71 1.17
N ASN A 197 7.51 21.64 1.11
CA ASN A 197 8.63 21.58 0.19
C ASN A 197 8.18 21.44 -1.27
N CYS A 198 7.11 20.72 -1.57
CA CYS A 198 6.51 20.72 -2.90
C CYS A 198 6.07 22.13 -3.32
N VAL A 199 5.38 22.86 -2.42
CA VAL A 199 4.97 24.25 -2.68
C VAL A 199 6.19 25.16 -2.89
N LYS A 200 7.23 25.01 -2.06
CA LYS A 200 8.50 25.74 -2.21
C LYS A 200 9.15 25.55 -3.59
N HIS A 201 9.05 24.35 -4.15
CA HIS A 201 9.60 24.02 -5.47
C HIS A 201 8.63 24.30 -6.61
N GLY A 202 7.45 24.87 -6.34
CA GLY A 202 6.46 25.21 -7.37
C GLY A 202 5.88 23.99 -8.09
N ILE A 203 5.77 22.84 -7.41
CA ILE A 203 5.19 21.62 -7.99
C ILE A 203 3.73 21.86 -8.34
N GLU A 204 3.34 21.49 -9.55
CA GLU A 204 1.97 21.60 -10.05
C GLU A 204 1.10 20.48 -9.50
N PHE A 205 0.00 20.84 -8.80
CA PHE A 205 -0.97 19.90 -8.21
C PHE A 205 -2.31 20.01 -8.92
N TYR A 206 -2.83 18.86 -9.36
CA TYR A 206 -4.21 18.67 -9.79
C TYR A 206 -4.99 18.02 -8.64
N ASN A 207 -5.58 18.87 -7.79
CA ASN A 207 -6.29 18.44 -6.58
C ASN A 207 -7.72 18.03 -6.90
N GLU A 208 -8.18 16.91 -6.32
CA GLU A 208 -9.51 16.35 -6.55
C GLU A 208 -9.72 15.89 -7.99
N TYR A 209 -8.63 15.39 -8.59
CA TYR A 209 -8.61 14.69 -9.88
C TYR A 209 -8.42 13.19 -9.62
N TYR A 210 -9.45 12.43 -9.92
CA TYR A 210 -9.46 10.99 -9.70
C TYR A 210 -8.92 10.25 -10.94
N VAL A 211 -7.69 9.74 -10.87
CA VAL A 211 -7.13 8.92 -11.94
C VAL A 211 -7.87 7.59 -11.99
N LEU A 212 -8.42 7.25 -13.15
CA LEU A 212 -9.27 6.08 -13.37
C LEU A 212 -8.69 5.11 -14.38
N ASP A 213 -7.72 5.54 -15.18
CA ASP A 213 -7.11 4.69 -16.20
C ASP A 213 -5.65 5.05 -16.49
N LEU A 214 -4.89 4.05 -16.94
CA LEU A 214 -3.55 4.15 -17.51
C LEU A 214 -3.65 3.95 -19.02
N ALA A 215 -3.33 4.98 -19.80
CA ALA A 215 -3.27 4.87 -21.24
C ALA A 215 -2.03 4.06 -21.66
N MET A 216 -2.27 2.94 -22.33
CA MET A 216 -1.23 2.06 -22.86
C MET A 216 -1.35 2.01 -24.38
N THR A 217 -0.33 2.51 -25.09
CA THR A 217 -0.34 2.60 -26.55
C THR A 217 0.43 1.43 -27.16
N PRO A 218 -0.13 0.70 -28.13
CA PRO A 218 0.61 -0.24 -28.96
C PRO A 218 1.64 0.51 -29.80
N VAL A 219 2.89 0.13 -29.71
CA VAL A 219 4.00 0.66 -30.51
C VAL A 219 4.80 -0.46 -31.13
N VAL A 220 5.53 -0.19 -32.22
CA VAL A 220 6.43 -1.18 -32.83
C VAL A 220 7.85 -0.89 -32.41
N GLU A 221 8.46 -1.81 -31.68
CA GLU A 221 9.88 -1.73 -31.27
C GLU A 221 10.63 -2.97 -31.78
N ASN A 222 11.74 -2.73 -32.46
CA ASN A 222 12.54 -3.82 -33.05
C ASN A 222 11.71 -4.81 -33.91
N GLY A 223 10.72 -4.27 -34.66
CA GLY A 223 9.82 -5.07 -35.52
C GLY A 223 8.75 -5.85 -34.79
N ARG A 224 8.47 -5.52 -33.53
CA ARG A 224 7.47 -6.21 -32.71
C ARG A 224 6.51 -5.22 -32.04
N ARG A 225 5.24 -5.60 -31.97
CA ARG A 225 4.22 -4.84 -31.22
C ARG A 225 4.46 -5.02 -29.74
N VAL A 226 4.58 -3.90 -29.00
CA VAL A 226 4.63 -3.83 -27.55
C VAL A 226 3.68 -2.75 -27.05
N ARG A 227 3.23 -2.80 -25.80
CA ARG A 227 2.41 -1.75 -25.20
C ARG A 227 3.28 -0.87 -24.31
N ARG A 228 3.18 0.45 -24.48
CA ARG A 228 3.91 1.44 -23.70
C ARG A 228 2.95 2.35 -22.94
N PRO A 229 3.26 2.68 -21.66
CA PRO A 229 2.54 3.74 -20.96
C PRO A 229 2.70 5.06 -21.72
N SER A 230 1.61 5.76 -21.96
CA SER A 230 1.60 7.03 -22.69
C SER A 230 0.98 8.17 -21.88
N GLY A 231 0.21 7.88 -20.85
CA GLY A 231 -0.43 8.87 -20.00
C GLY A 231 -1.41 8.24 -19.00
N VAL A 232 -2.11 9.11 -18.28
CA VAL A 232 -3.21 8.69 -17.39
C VAL A 232 -4.47 9.49 -17.72
N VAL A 233 -5.63 8.93 -17.37
CA VAL A 233 -6.93 9.56 -17.56
C VAL A 233 -7.55 9.81 -16.20
N ALA A 234 -7.95 11.05 -15.94
CA ALA A 234 -8.53 11.47 -14.66
C ALA A 234 -9.89 12.12 -14.84
N TYR A 235 -10.72 11.97 -13.81
CA TYR A 235 -12.02 12.62 -13.66
C TYR A 235 -11.87 13.77 -12.63
N GLU A 236 -12.16 15.01 -13.04
CA GLU A 236 -12.16 16.17 -12.14
C GLU A 236 -13.45 16.18 -11.34
N LEU A 237 -13.36 16.12 -10.01
CA LEU A 237 -14.54 16.04 -9.14
C LEU A 237 -15.38 17.34 -9.16
N ALA A 238 -14.72 18.49 -9.26
CA ALA A 238 -15.37 19.80 -9.20
C ALA A 238 -16.28 20.07 -10.40
N THR A 239 -15.93 19.59 -11.58
CA THR A 239 -16.66 19.88 -12.83
C THR A 239 -17.32 18.64 -13.43
N GLY A 240 -16.78 17.45 -13.18
CA GLY A 240 -17.13 16.22 -13.85
C GLY A 240 -16.52 16.11 -15.24
N ASP A 241 -15.49 16.87 -15.54
CA ASP A 241 -14.76 16.81 -16.80
C ASP A 241 -13.72 15.68 -16.78
N ILE A 242 -13.40 15.19 -17.97
CA ILE A 242 -12.35 14.17 -18.13
C ILE A 242 -11.10 14.85 -18.66
N HIS A 243 -9.97 14.52 -18.01
CA HIS A 243 -8.65 15.03 -18.35
C HIS A 243 -7.72 13.90 -18.74
N VAL A 244 -6.89 14.11 -19.75
CA VAL A 244 -5.84 13.19 -20.19
C VAL A 244 -4.49 13.83 -19.97
N PHE A 245 -3.63 13.15 -19.22
CA PHE A 245 -2.27 13.62 -18.94
C PHE A 245 -1.28 12.74 -19.70
N GLN A 246 -0.74 13.23 -20.80
CA GLN A 246 0.34 12.56 -21.51
C GLN A 246 1.65 12.77 -20.74
N ALA A 247 2.43 11.68 -20.58
CA ALA A 247 3.68 11.73 -19.83
C ALA A 247 4.76 10.85 -20.46
N LYS A 248 6.03 11.23 -20.28
CA LYS A 248 7.17 10.37 -20.61
C LYS A 248 7.40 9.31 -19.55
N SER A 249 7.18 9.67 -18.28
CA SER A 249 7.21 8.74 -17.15
C SER A 249 6.06 8.99 -16.20
N ILE A 250 5.56 7.90 -15.58
CA ILE A 250 4.41 7.89 -14.70
C ILE A 250 4.78 7.15 -13.42
N VAL A 251 4.50 7.75 -12.27
CA VAL A 251 4.75 7.17 -10.94
C VAL A 251 3.42 6.95 -10.23
N PHE A 252 3.09 5.70 -9.90
CA PHE A 252 1.96 5.40 -9.02
C PHE A 252 2.39 5.44 -7.55
N ALA A 253 1.68 6.24 -6.74
CA ALA A 253 1.90 6.41 -5.30
C ALA A 253 0.56 6.53 -4.54
N THR A 254 -0.37 5.64 -4.86
CA THR A 254 -1.80 5.74 -4.51
C THR A 254 -2.16 5.15 -3.15
N GLY A 255 -1.20 4.57 -2.42
CA GLY A 255 -1.44 3.93 -1.14
C GLY A 255 -2.11 2.56 -1.25
N GLY A 256 -2.53 2.02 -0.09
CA GLY A 256 -3.06 0.67 0.03
C GLY A 256 -4.55 0.51 -0.30
N PHE A 257 -5.10 -0.65 0.08
CA PHE A 257 -6.49 -1.04 -0.22
C PHE A 257 -7.21 -1.69 0.99
N GLY A 258 -6.89 -1.27 2.22
CA GLY A 258 -7.48 -1.87 3.43
C GLY A 258 -8.99 -1.74 3.56
N LYS A 259 -9.65 -0.97 2.69
CA LYS A 259 -11.11 -0.86 2.65
C LYS A 259 -11.82 -2.10 2.10
N ILE A 260 -11.09 -3.14 1.69
CA ILE A 260 -11.67 -4.48 1.50
C ILE A 260 -12.12 -5.09 2.84
N TYR A 261 -11.59 -4.62 3.98
CA TYR A 261 -11.95 -5.06 5.33
C TYR A 261 -12.84 -4.02 6.03
N LYS A 262 -13.72 -4.48 6.92
CA LYS A 262 -14.57 -3.61 7.75
C LYS A 262 -13.77 -2.99 8.88
N THR A 263 -13.08 -3.84 9.67
CA THR A 263 -12.24 -3.41 10.80
C THR A 263 -10.85 -3.06 10.27
N THR A 264 -10.66 -1.76 9.98
CA THR A 264 -9.43 -1.26 9.38
C THR A 264 -9.03 0.10 9.94
N SER A 265 -7.74 0.32 10.09
CA SER A 265 -7.14 1.63 10.40
C SER A 265 -7.00 2.54 9.18
N ASN A 266 -7.30 2.02 7.99
CA ASN A 266 -7.15 2.74 6.74
C ASN A 266 -8.25 3.81 6.56
N ALA A 267 -7.86 4.97 6.02
CA ALA A 267 -8.80 6.01 5.60
C ALA A 267 -9.81 5.49 4.57
N HIS A 268 -10.98 6.10 4.50
CA HIS A 268 -12.05 5.70 3.57
C HIS A 268 -11.63 5.70 2.10
N THR A 269 -10.62 6.49 1.76
CA THR A 269 -10.11 6.69 0.40
C THR A 269 -9.03 5.69 -0.02
N LEU A 270 -8.60 4.77 0.87
CA LEU A 270 -7.66 3.70 0.54
C LEU A 270 -8.41 2.50 -0.07
N THR A 271 -8.79 2.67 -1.30
CA THR A 271 -9.62 1.76 -2.10
C THR A 271 -8.86 1.01 -3.20
N GLY A 272 -7.51 1.19 -3.24
CA GLY A 272 -6.64 0.43 -4.13
C GLY A 272 -6.71 0.84 -5.59
N ASP A 273 -7.10 2.07 -5.88
CA ASP A 273 -7.38 2.53 -7.24
C ASP A 273 -6.19 2.31 -8.19
N GLY A 274 -4.98 2.73 -7.79
CA GLY A 274 -3.78 2.54 -8.62
C GLY A 274 -3.42 1.09 -8.83
N VAL A 275 -3.51 0.25 -7.79
CA VAL A 275 -3.28 -1.19 -7.88
C VAL A 275 -4.30 -1.84 -8.82
N GLY A 276 -5.57 -1.45 -8.69
CA GLY A 276 -6.65 -1.94 -9.55
C GLY A 276 -6.53 -1.49 -11.01
N ILE A 277 -6.03 -0.27 -11.26
CA ILE A 277 -5.75 0.20 -12.64
C ILE A 277 -4.67 -0.69 -13.27
N ILE A 278 -3.57 -0.94 -12.59
CA ILE A 278 -2.48 -1.79 -13.07
C ILE A 278 -2.98 -3.21 -13.35
N TRP A 279 -3.77 -3.78 -12.43
CA TRP A 279 -4.42 -5.07 -12.60
C TRP A 279 -5.28 -5.13 -13.87
N ARG A 280 -6.17 -4.15 -14.07
CA ARG A 280 -7.06 -4.08 -15.23
C ARG A 280 -6.31 -3.86 -16.55
N LYS A 281 -5.07 -3.37 -16.52
CA LYS A 281 -4.20 -3.28 -17.71
C LYS A 281 -3.49 -4.59 -18.04
N GLY A 282 -3.69 -5.64 -17.24
CA GLY A 282 -3.07 -6.95 -17.43
C GLY A 282 -1.62 -7.01 -16.97
N LEU A 283 -1.18 -6.05 -16.15
CA LEU A 283 0.11 -6.10 -15.46
C LEU A 283 -0.05 -6.89 -14.14
N PRO A 284 0.98 -7.61 -13.68
CA PRO A 284 0.88 -8.45 -12.51
C PRO A 284 0.76 -7.66 -11.20
N LEU A 285 0.25 -8.36 -10.18
CA LEU A 285 0.32 -7.95 -8.78
C LEU A 285 1.13 -8.99 -8.00
N GLU A 286 1.91 -8.53 -7.02
CA GLU A 286 2.81 -9.36 -6.22
C GLU A 286 2.32 -9.45 -4.77
N ASP A 287 2.41 -10.66 -4.17
CA ASP A 287 2.24 -10.92 -2.73
C ASP A 287 0.91 -10.44 -2.11
N MET A 288 -0.16 -10.48 -2.87
CA MET A 288 -1.48 -9.91 -2.49
C MET A 288 -2.12 -10.60 -1.28
N GLU A 289 -1.76 -11.83 -0.95
CA GLU A 289 -2.23 -12.56 0.24
C GLU A 289 -1.70 -12.02 1.56
N PHE A 290 -0.62 -11.21 1.55
CA PHE A 290 0.00 -10.69 2.75
C PHE A 290 -0.56 -9.33 3.13
N PHE A 291 -1.47 -9.35 4.08
CA PHE A 291 -2.05 -8.17 4.71
C PHE A 291 -1.70 -8.15 6.19
N GLN A 292 -1.14 -7.04 6.68
CA GLN A 292 -0.77 -6.89 8.09
C GLN A 292 -1.96 -6.41 8.91
N PHE A 293 -2.23 -7.12 10.01
CA PHE A 293 -3.17 -6.69 11.03
C PHE A 293 -2.41 -6.04 12.19
N HIS A 294 -2.72 -4.78 12.48
CA HIS A 294 -2.12 -4.08 13.61
C HIS A 294 -2.80 -4.53 14.90
N PRO A 295 -2.05 -4.92 15.95
CA PRO A 295 -2.63 -5.45 17.18
C PRO A 295 -3.59 -4.48 17.87
N THR A 296 -3.23 -3.20 17.94
CA THR A 296 -3.91 -2.22 18.78
C THR A 296 -4.74 -1.23 17.95
N GLY A 297 -5.83 -1.72 17.34
CA GLY A 297 -6.96 -0.88 16.90
C GLY A 297 -7.97 -0.70 18.02
N LEU A 298 -8.61 0.47 18.14
CA LEU A 298 -9.75 0.66 19.04
C LEU A 298 -10.82 -0.37 18.75
N ALA A 299 -11.27 -1.10 19.77
CA ALA A 299 -12.22 -2.19 19.60
C ALA A 299 -13.48 -1.74 18.84
N LYS A 300 -13.89 -2.52 17.84
CA LYS A 300 -15.03 -2.28 16.92
C LYS A 300 -14.88 -1.12 15.95
N LEU A 301 -13.99 -0.17 16.19
CA LEU A 301 -13.79 1.01 15.33
C LEU A 301 -12.61 0.83 14.37
N GLY A 302 -11.59 0.06 14.76
CA GLY A 302 -10.39 -0.15 13.98
C GLY A 302 -9.41 1.03 13.95
N ILE A 303 -9.72 2.15 14.61
CA ILE A 303 -8.86 3.34 14.69
C ILE A 303 -7.55 2.96 15.36
N LEU A 304 -6.43 3.33 14.74
CA LEU A 304 -5.09 2.97 15.20
C LEU A 304 -4.74 3.60 16.54
N LEU A 305 -4.28 2.76 17.48
CA LEU A 305 -3.44 3.18 18.60
C LEU A 305 -2.02 2.73 18.34
N THR A 306 -1.09 3.68 18.28
CA THR A 306 0.29 3.41 17.88
C THR A 306 0.95 2.30 18.71
N GLU A 307 1.75 1.49 18.04
CA GLU A 307 2.67 0.55 18.70
C GLU A 307 3.68 1.27 19.62
N GLY A 308 3.90 2.58 19.40
CA GLY A 308 4.69 3.42 20.29
C GLY A 308 4.22 3.36 21.75
N ALA A 309 2.94 3.14 22.01
CA ALA A 309 2.44 2.93 23.37
C ALA A 309 3.10 1.74 24.06
N ARG A 310 3.24 0.60 23.36
CA ARG A 310 3.95 -0.58 23.84
C ARG A 310 5.47 -0.31 23.94
N GLY A 311 5.99 0.51 23.03
CA GLY A 311 7.38 1.01 23.07
C GLY A 311 7.68 1.85 24.31
N GLU A 312 6.72 2.63 24.79
CA GLU A 312 6.81 3.41 26.05
C GLU A 312 6.49 2.55 27.30
N GLY A 313 6.05 1.29 27.11
CA GLY A 313 5.84 0.34 28.21
C GLY A 313 4.41 -0.13 28.43
N ALA A 314 3.44 0.24 27.60
CA ALA A 314 2.06 -0.25 27.73
C ALA A 314 1.98 -1.79 27.57
N ILE A 315 1.05 -2.41 28.29
CA ILE A 315 0.95 -3.86 28.48
C ILE A 315 -0.38 -4.35 27.91
N LEU A 316 -0.36 -5.49 27.19
CA LEU A 316 -1.56 -6.17 26.74
C LEU A 316 -2.05 -7.15 27.82
N ARG A 317 -3.34 -7.02 28.22
CA ARG A 317 -3.97 -7.86 29.22
C ARG A 317 -5.23 -8.52 28.70
N ASN A 318 -5.47 -9.76 29.11
CA ASN A 318 -6.74 -10.46 28.91
C ASN A 318 -7.77 -10.06 30.00
N ALA A 319 -8.96 -10.65 29.95
CA ALA A 319 -10.04 -10.37 30.90
C ALA A 319 -9.69 -10.66 32.37
N ALA A 320 -8.76 -11.57 32.63
CA ALA A 320 -8.28 -11.89 33.97
C ALA A 320 -7.18 -10.93 34.47
N GLY A 321 -6.78 -9.93 33.65
CA GLY A 321 -5.69 -9.01 33.97
C GLY A 321 -4.30 -9.60 33.72
N GLU A 322 -4.18 -10.79 33.15
CA GLU A 322 -2.92 -11.45 32.85
C GLU A 322 -2.20 -10.73 31.68
N ARG A 323 -0.90 -10.47 31.81
CA ARG A 323 -0.01 -10.05 30.72
C ARG A 323 0.31 -11.27 29.85
N PHE A 324 -0.61 -11.65 28.97
CA PHE A 324 -0.56 -12.91 28.24
C PHE A 324 0.63 -13.04 27.28
N MET A 325 1.20 -11.92 26.81
CA MET A 325 2.36 -11.97 25.92
C MET A 325 3.62 -12.56 26.58
N GLU A 326 3.73 -12.59 27.91
CA GLU A 326 4.82 -13.30 28.62
C GLU A 326 4.82 -14.80 28.34
N ARG A 327 3.64 -15.39 28.06
CA ARG A 327 3.48 -16.80 27.74
C ARG A 327 3.85 -17.13 26.30
N TYR A 328 3.59 -16.20 25.37
CA TYR A 328 3.79 -16.41 23.93
C TYR A 328 5.14 -15.93 23.42
N ALA A 329 5.70 -14.87 23.97
CA ALA A 329 6.97 -14.26 23.57
C ALA A 329 7.78 -13.82 24.80
N PRO A 330 8.35 -14.77 25.56
CA PRO A 330 8.95 -14.49 26.87
C PRO A 330 10.12 -13.50 26.85
N THR A 331 10.84 -13.38 25.73
CA THR A 331 12.01 -12.50 25.61
C THR A 331 11.62 -11.04 25.44
N ILE A 332 10.74 -10.72 24.47
CA ILE A 332 10.40 -9.34 24.10
C ILE A 332 8.93 -8.99 24.39
N LYS A 333 8.13 -9.93 24.84
CA LYS A 333 6.76 -9.76 25.35
C LYS A 333 5.88 -8.94 24.38
N ASP A 334 5.33 -7.83 24.87
CA ASP A 334 4.45 -6.94 24.10
C ASP A 334 5.14 -6.25 22.92
N LEU A 335 6.46 -6.30 22.83
CA LEU A 335 7.25 -5.82 21.69
C LEU A 335 7.53 -6.90 20.63
N ALA A 336 6.83 -8.04 20.68
CA ALA A 336 6.86 -9.02 19.60
C ALA A 336 6.31 -8.42 18.29
N PRO A 337 6.70 -8.95 17.11
CA PRO A 337 6.20 -8.51 15.82
C PRO A 337 4.67 -8.54 15.73
N ARG A 338 4.11 -7.68 14.93
CA ARG A 338 2.66 -7.45 14.84
C ARG A 338 1.86 -8.70 14.50
N ASP A 339 2.35 -9.53 13.59
CA ASP A 339 1.70 -10.79 13.21
C ASP A 339 1.59 -11.76 14.40
N ILE A 340 2.64 -11.83 15.22
CA ILE A 340 2.64 -12.67 16.43
C ILE A 340 1.66 -12.12 17.46
N VAL A 341 1.74 -10.83 17.78
CA VAL A 341 0.86 -10.21 18.78
C VAL A 341 -0.61 -10.34 18.36
N SER A 342 -0.93 -10.04 17.09
CA SER A 342 -2.31 -10.15 16.58
C SER A 342 -2.85 -11.58 16.68
N ARG A 343 -2.04 -12.60 16.35
CA ARG A 343 -2.44 -14.02 16.52
C ARG A 343 -2.71 -14.36 17.99
N CYS A 344 -1.82 -13.95 18.89
CA CYS A 344 -1.99 -14.20 20.32
C CYS A 344 -3.27 -13.55 20.86
N MET A 345 -3.59 -12.32 20.44
CA MET A 345 -4.82 -11.64 20.84
C MET A 345 -6.07 -12.39 20.35
N VAL A 346 -6.10 -12.81 19.08
CA VAL A 346 -7.22 -13.58 18.54
C VAL A 346 -7.35 -14.93 19.26
N GLN A 347 -6.23 -15.58 19.59
CA GLN A 347 -6.23 -16.82 20.35
C GLN A 347 -6.78 -16.63 21.78
N GLU A 348 -6.39 -15.56 22.49
CA GLU A 348 -6.95 -15.23 23.82
C GLU A 348 -8.48 -15.08 23.75
N VAL A 349 -8.97 -14.40 22.73
CA VAL A 349 -10.42 -14.22 22.49
C VAL A 349 -11.08 -15.57 22.17
N ALA A 350 -10.53 -16.36 21.26
CA ALA A 350 -11.07 -17.66 20.85
C ALA A 350 -11.14 -18.67 22.01
N GLU A 351 -10.17 -18.62 22.93
CA GLU A 351 -10.12 -19.47 24.12
C GLU A 351 -10.98 -18.93 25.30
N GLY A 352 -11.78 -17.89 25.06
CA GLY A 352 -12.73 -17.33 26.03
C GLY A 352 -12.13 -16.40 27.08
N ARG A 353 -10.87 -15.98 26.93
CA ARG A 353 -10.19 -15.04 27.82
C ARG A 353 -10.29 -13.58 27.34
N GLY A 354 -11.08 -13.31 26.30
CA GLY A 354 -11.40 -11.96 25.85
C GLY A 354 -12.14 -11.12 26.88
N ALA A 355 -11.97 -9.82 26.83
CA ALA A 355 -12.60 -8.83 27.70
C ALA A 355 -13.93 -8.30 27.11
N GLY A 356 -14.70 -7.61 27.95
CA GLY A 356 -15.96 -6.99 27.59
C GLY A 356 -17.17 -7.94 27.57
N PRO A 357 -18.36 -7.40 27.30
CA PRO A 357 -19.61 -8.15 27.34
C PRO A 357 -19.67 -9.32 26.34
N LEU A 358 -19.05 -9.13 25.16
CA LEU A 358 -19.01 -10.13 24.09
C LEU A 358 -17.74 -10.98 24.12
N LYS A 359 -16.78 -10.68 25.02
CA LYS A 359 -15.47 -11.31 25.13
C LYS A 359 -14.67 -11.31 23.80
N ASP A 360 -14.78 -10.23 23.04
CA ASP A 360 -14.31 -10.11 21.66
C ASP A 360 -13.09 -9.18 21.48
N TYR A 361 -12.50 -8.67 22.58
CA TYR A 361 -11.32 -7.81 22.56
C TYR A 361 -10.39 -8.10 23.76
N VAL A 362 -9.20 -7.50 23.74
CA VAL A 362 -8.28 -7.47 24.89
C VAL A 362 -8.04 -6.03 25.34
N LEU A 363 -7.26 -5.83 26.38
CA LEU A 363 -7.05 -4.54 27.03
C LEU A 363 -5.60 -4.06 26.84
N LEU A 364 -5.42 -2.83 26.39
CA LEU A 364 -4.13 -2.13 26.38
C LEU A 364 -4.05 -1.28 27.65
N ASP A 365 -3.24 -1.73 28.62
CA ASP A 365 -3.03 -1.06 29.89
C ASP A 365 -1.87 -0.05 29.81
N CYS A 366 -2.22 1.22 29.87
CA CYS A 366 -1.28 2.36 29.90
C CYS A 366 -1.24 3.05 31.27
N THR A 367 -2.05 2.61 32.26
CA THR A 367 -2.28 3.34 33.53
C THR A 367 -1.01 3.57 34.34
N HIS A 368 -0.06 2.64 34.28
CA HIS A 368 1.22 2.72 35.00
C HIS A 368 2.24 3.69 34.37
N LEU A 369 1.99 4.18 33.15
CA LEU A 369 2.88 5.15 32.47
C LEU A 369 2.75 6.56 33.05
N GLY A 370 1.58 6.88 33.60
CA GLY A 370 1.24 8.19 34.16
C GLY A 370 0.85 9.24 33.12
N ALA A 371 0.18 10.30 33.59
CA ALA A 371 -0.35 11.34 32.72
C ALA A 371 0.73 12.07 31.91
N GLU A 372 1.89 12.33 32.50
CA GLU A 372 2.99 13.06 31.84
C GLU A 372 3.44 12.36 30.56
N VAL A 373 3.67 11.05 30.60
CA VAL A 373 4.09 10.26 29.41
C VAL A 373 2.97 10.24 28.38
N LEU A 374 1.72 10.00 28.80
CA LEU A 374 0.58 9.89 27.91
C LEU A 374 0.28 11.22 27.20
N GLU A 375 0.37 12.35 27.90
CA GLU A 375 0.05 13.66 27.33
C GLU A 375 1.19 14.29 26.52
N THR A 376 2.46 13.90 26.78
CA THR A 376 3.62 14.45 26.05
C THR A 376 4.09 13.60 24.90
N LYS A 377 4.11 12.26 25.05
CA LYS A 377 4.62 11.34 24.04
C LYS A 377 3.55 10.65 23.21
N LEU A 378 2.32 10.56 23.74
CA LEU A 378 1.20 9.80 23.18
C LEU A 378 -0.11 10.62 23.21
N PRO A 379 -0.09 11.95 22.88
CA PRO A 379 -1.26 12.81 23.03
C PRO A 379 -2.44 12.38 22.15
N ASP A 380 -2.18 11.96 20.90
CA ASP A 380 -3.27 11.61 19.97
C ASP A 380 -3.99 10.32 20.38
N ILE A 381 -3.27 9.27 20.79
CA ILE A 381 -3.92 8.02 21.22
C ILE A 381 -4.72 8.23 22.52
N THR A 382 -4.24 9.10 23.41
CA THR A 382 -4.94 9.46 24.64
C THR A 382 -6.25 10.17 24.32
N GLU A 383 -6.22 11.14 23.41
CA GLU A 383 -7.40 11.84 22.94
C GLU A 383 -8.36 10.92 22.17
N PHE A 384 -7.85 10.00 21.34
CA PHE A 384 -8.70 9.05 20.60
C PHE A 384 -9.46 8.11 21.51
N ALA A 385 -8.80 7.57 22.55
CA ALA A 385 -9.48 6.72 23.53
C ALA A 385 -10.57 7.48 24.29
N ARG A 386 -10.28 8.71 24.72
CA ARG A 386 -11.26 9.59 25.40
C ARG A 386 -12.44 9.94 24.49
N THR A 387 -12.15 10.36 23.25
CA THR A 387 -13.18 10.86 22.32
C THR A 387 -14.06 9.74 21.76
N TYR A 388 -13.45 8.61 21.33
CA TYR A 388 -14.18 7.59 20.59
C TYR A 388 -14.74 6.46 21.46
N LEU A 389 -14.12 6.18 22.61
CA LEU A 389 -14.57 5.12 23.53
C LEU A 389 -15.05 5.66 24.88
N GLY A 390 -14.79 6.92 25.21
CA GLY A 390 -15.06 7.46 26.55
C GLY A 390 -14.14 6.89 27.62
N VAL A 391 -12.97 6.35 27.24
CA VAL A 391 -11.99 5.68 28.12
C VAL A 391 -10.80 6.60 28.32
N ASP A 392 -10.41 6.86 29.57
CA ASP A 392 -9.20 7.63 29.88
C ASP A 392 -8.01 6.69 30.13
N PRO A 393 -7.03 6.62 29.21
CA PRO A 393 -5.86 5.73 29.34
C PRO A 393 -5.01 5.98 30.60
N VAL A 394 -5.15 7.16 31.22
CA VAL A 394 -4.45 7.48 32.49
C VAL A 394 -5.01 6.66 33.67
N THR A 395 -6.29 6.34 33.63
CA THR A 395 -7.01 5.73 34.76
C THR A 395 -7.53 4.34 34.52
N GLU A 396 -7.75 3.97 33.24
CA GLU A 396 -8.30 2.66 32.88
C GLU A 396 -7.72 2.10 31.57
N PRO A 397 -7.65 0.76 31.41
CA PRO A 397 -7.16 0.12 30.20
C PRO A 397 -8.06 0.35 28.98
N VAL A 398 -7.48 0.50 27.80
CA VAL A 398 -8.19 0.77 26.55
C VAL A 398 -8.56 -0.56 25.86
N PRO A 399 -9.83 -0.77 25.47
CA PRO A 399 -10.27 -1.91 24.66
C PRO A 399 -9.63 -1.86 23.26
N VAL A 400 -8.93 -2.94 22.87
CA VAL A 400 -8.23 -3.05 21.58
C VAL A 400 -8.44 -4.41 20.92
N MET A 401 -8.40 -4.41 19.58
CA MET A 401 -8.47 -5.63 18.77
C MET A 401 -7.62 -5.47 17.50
N PRO A 402 -7.17 -6.59 16.87
CA PRO A 402 -6.48 -6.52 15.60
C PRO A 402 -7.30 -5.83 14.51
N THR A 403 -6.65 -4.94 13.75
CA THR A 403 -7.26 -4.13 12.68
C THR A 403 -6.45 -4.26 11.39
N ALA A 404 -7.11 -4.40 10.24
CA ALA A 404 -6.43 -4.40 8.94
C ALA A 404 -5.69 -3.07 8.74
N HIS A 405 -4.39 -3.11 8.47
CA HIS A 405 -3.54 -1.94 8.61
C HIS A 405 -2.67 -1.64 7.39
N TYR A 406 -1.99 -2.64 6.82
CA TYR A 406 -1.02 -2.43 5.75
C TYR A 406 -1.00 -3.60 4.76
N ALA A 407 -1.07 -3.28 3.47
CA ALA A 407 -0.86 -4.23 2.38
C ALA A 407 0.65 -4.36 2.11
N MET A 408 1.24 -5.56 2.27
CA MET A 408 2.64 -5.79 1.89
C MET A 408 2.77 -6.00 0.38
N GLY A 409 1.78 -6.62 -0.25
CA GLY A 409 1.71 -6.81 -1.68
C GLY A 409 1.17 -5.60 -2.44
N GLY A 410 1.33 -5.62 -3.77
CA GLY A 410 0.91 -4.55 -4.66
C GLY A 410 1.52 -4.65 -6.04
N ILE A 411 1.83 -3.51 -6.65
CA ILE A 411 2.48 -3.40 -7.96
C ILE A 411 3.94 -3.83 -7.84
N PRO A 412 4.40 -4.91 -8.51
CA PRO A 412 5.78 -5.37 -8.41
C PRO A 412 6.76 -4.36 -8.99
N THR A 413 7.84 -4.08 -8.27
CA THR A 413 8.86 -3.13 -8.70
C THR A 413 10.28 -3.65 -8.47
N THR A 414 11.22 -3.09 -9.24
CA THR A 414 12.65 -3.19 -8.92
C THR A 414 12.99 -2.28 -7.73
N VAL A 415 14.21 -2.42 -7.19
CA VAL A 415 14.76 -1.49 -6.18
C VAL A 415 14.89 -0.04 -6.66
N ASN A 416 14.74 0.19 -7.94
CA ASN A 416 14.68 1.52 -8.56
C ASN A 416 13.25 2.03 -8.78
N ALA A 417 12.27 1.34 -8.19
CA ALA A 417 10.84 1.61 -8.31
C ALA A 417 10.25 1.43 -9.72
N GLU A 418 10.95 0.79 -10.65
CA GLU A 418 10.48 0.47 -11.99
C GLU A 418 9.46 -0.68 -11.93
N VAL A 419 8.28 -0.50 -12.52
CA VAL A 419 7.23 -1.53 -12.53
C VAL A 419 7.64 -2.72 -13.40
N LEU A 420 7.34 -3.93 -12.90
CA LEU A 420 7.63 -5.20 -13.58
C LEU A 420 6.39 -5.74 -14.31
N ALA A 421 6.59 -6.24 -15.52
CA ALA A 421 5.56 -6.95 -16.30
C ALA A 421 5.55 -8.47 -16.02
N ASP A 422 6.62 -8.99 -15.44
CA ASP A 422 6.81 -10.36 -14.96
C ASP A 422 7.93 -10.37 -13.90
N ASN A 423 8.61 -11.50 -13.71
CA ASN A 423 9.63 -11.65 -12.64
C ASN A 423 10.82 -10.68 -12.77
N ASP A 424 11.18 -10.26 -13.99
CA ASP A 424 12.41 -9.50 -14.26
C ASP A 424 12.29 -8.46 -15.40
N THR A 425 11.12 -8.35 -16.05
CA THR A 425 10.92 -7.46 -17.19
C THR A 425 10.35 -6.11 -16.73
N ILE A 426 11.12 -5.07 -16.92
CA ILE A 426 10.72 -3.68 -16.62
C ILE A 426 9.72 -3.18 -17.67
N VAL A 427 8.67 -2.46 -17.22
CA VAL A 427 7.80 -1.63 -18.07
C VAL A 427 8.42 -0.23 -18.16
N PRO A 428 9.07 0.13 -19.27
CA PRO A 428 9.79 1.40 -19.37
C PRO A 428 8.85 2.61 -19.22
N GLY A 429 9.26 3.57 -18.40
CA GLY A 429 8.50 4.79 -18.14
C GLY A 429 7.38 4.61 -17.09
N LEU A 430 7.22 3.43 -16.49
CA LEU A 430 6.25 3.18 -15.43
C LEU A 430 6.95 2.86 -14.11
N TYR A 431 6.54 3.55 -13.05
CA TYR A 431 7.12 3.46 -11.72
C TYR A 431 6.02 3.33 -10.67
N ALA A 432 6.35 2.76 -9.51
CA ALA A 432 5.47 2.77 -8.34
C ALA A 432 6.29 2.83 -7.05
N ALA A 433 5.75 3.50 -6.01
CA ALA A 433 6.41 3.62 -4.71
C ALA A 433 5.40 3.73 -3.57
N GLY A 434 5.84 3.37 -2.36
CA GLY A 434 5.01 3.33 -1.17
C GLY A 434 4.04 2.14 -1.16
N GLU A 435 3.00 2.20 -0.36
CA GLU A 435 2.12 1.05 -0.06
C GLU A 435 1.39 0.45 -1.28
N CYS A 436 1.24 1.17 -2.40
CA CYS A 436 0.70 0.57 -3.62
C CYS A 436 1.70 -0.30 -4.37
N ALA A 437 2.99 -0.18 -4.06
CA ALA A 437 4.09 -0.91 -4.70
C ALA A 437 4.54 -2.10 -3.84
N CYS A 438 5.07 -3.12 -4.48
CA CYS A 438 5.74 -4.23 -3.84
C CYS A 438 7.18 -4.34 -4.37
N VAL A 439 8.12 -3.71 -3.66
CA VAL A 439 9.56 -3.89 -3.87
C VAL A 439 10.10 -5.09 -3.08
N SER A 440 9.19 -5.86 -2.49
CA SER A 440 9.45 -7.04 -1.64
C SER A 440 10.30 -6.76 -0.39
N VAL A 441 10.33 -5.51 0.08
CA VAL A 441 11.09 -5.11 1.27
C VAL A 441 10.39 -5.47 2.59
N HIS A 442 9.07 -5.68 2.54
CA HIS A 442 8.27 -6.00 3.72
C HIS A 442 7.98 -7.50 3.87
N GLY A 443 8.18 -8.27 2.82
CA GLY A 443 7.91 -9.69 2.81
C GLY A 443 6.49 -10.02 3.25
N SER A 444 6.35 -10.99 4.10
CA SER A 444 5.03 -11.43 4.59
C SER A 444 4.50 -10.65 5.81
N ASN A 445 5.32 -9.77 6.41
CA ASN A 445 4.92 -8.94 7.56
C ASN A 445 5.89 -7.76 7.76
N ARG A 446 5.40 -6.55 7.60
CA ARG A 446 6.19 -5.33 7.69
C ARG A 446 6.68 -5.05 9.12
N LEU A 447 7.98 -4.79 9.26
CA LEU A 447 8.55 -4.30 10.51
C LEU A 447 7.96 -2.93 10.86
N GLY A 448 7.61 -2.70 12.11
CA GLY A 448 7.08 -1.41 12.57
C GLY A 448 8.02 -0.26 12.17
N THR A 449 7.43 0.90 11.82
CA THR A 449 8.14 2.12 11.39
C THR A 449 8.88 2.08 10.04
N ASN A 450 8.96 0.92 9.38
CA ASN A 450 9.50 0.83 8.02
C ASN A 450 8.58 1.42 6.94
N SER A 451 7.26 1.61 7.18
CA SER A 451 6.38 2.17 6.14
C SER A 451 6.65 3.65 5.85
N LEU A 452 6.88 4.46 6.89
CA LEU A 452 7.27 5.86 6.70
C LEU A 452 8.68 5.99 6.13
N LEU A 453 9.54 5.01 6.38
CA LEU A 453 10.86 4.92 5.76
C LEU A 453 10.75 4.54 4.27
N ASP A 454 9.98 3.52 3.94
CA ASP A 454 9.73 3.04 2.58
C ASP A 454 9.27 4.18 1.65
N ILE A 455 8.24 4.95 2.05
CA ILE A 455 7.76 6.07 1.23
C ILE A 455 8.81 7.13 0.98
N ASN A 456 9.76 7.33 1.91
CA ASN A 456 10.84 8.30 1.75
C ASN A 456 12.00 7.75 0.92
N VAL A 457 12.44 6.52 1.13
CA VAL A 457 13.53 5.90 0.36
C VAL A 457 13.09 5.59 -1.06
N PHE A 458 12.03 4.77 -1.24
CA PHE A 458 11.62 4.37 -2.58
C PHE A 458 10.85 5.47 -3.32
N GLY A 459 10.17 6.40 -2.62
CA GLY A 459 9.64 7.61 -3.23
C GLY A 459 10.73 8.50 -3.84
N LYS A 460 11.86 8.68 -3.12
CA LYS A 460 13.05 9.39 -3.63
C LYS A 460 13.63 8.69 -4.86
N ARG A 461 13.78 7.37 -4.80
CA ARG A 461 14.30 6.56 -5.92
C ARG A 461 13.38 6.63 -7.13
N ALA A 462 12.06 6.52 -6.94
CA ALA A 462 11.07 6.65 -8.02
C ALA A 462 11.16 8.02 -8.72
N GLY A 463 11.21 9.11 -7.97
CA GLY A 463 11.34 10.46 -8.53
C GLY A 463 12.61 10.65 -9.35
N ASN A 464 13.76 10.21 -8.81
CA ASN A 464 15.04 10.31 -9.49
C ASN A 464 15.09 9.46 -10.77
N ASN A 465 14.64 8.21 -10.73
CA ASN A 465 14.67 7.32 -11.89
C ASN A 465 13.63 7.74 -12.95
N ALA A 466 12.46 8.20 -12.54
CA ALA A 466 11.44 8.70 -13.45
C ALA A 466 11.92 9.92 -14.24
N VAL A 467 12.57 10.88 -13.57
CA VAL A 467 13.10 12.07 -14.25
C VAL A 467 14.31 11.75 -15.14
N GLU A 468 15.16 10.83 -14.72
CA GLU A 468 16.31 10.41 -15.54
C GLU A 468 15.85 9.73 -16.84
N TYR A 469 14.85 8.85 -16.73
CA TYR A 469 14.20 8.26 -17.91
C TYR A 469 13.58 9.35 -18.82
N ALA A 470 12.81 10.29 -18.24
CA ALA A 470 12.10 11.32 -18.98
C ALA A 470 13.03 12.28 -19.75
N ARG A 471 14.27 12.48 -19.29
CA ARG A 471 15.28 13.30 -19.97
C ARG A 471 15.70 12.76 -21.34
N THR A 472 15.67 11.45 -21.50
CA THR A 472 16.13 10.78 -22.72
C THR A 472 14.98 10.21 -23.54
N ALA A 473 13.80 10.03 -22.94
CA ALA A 473 12.63 9.49 -23.61
C ALA A 473 11.87 10.56 -24.38
N SER A 474 11.29 10.17 -25.52
CA SER A 474 10.26 10.93 -26.22
C SER A 474 8.87 10.59 -25.69
N PHE A 475 7.90 11.45 -25.92
CA PHE A 475 6.50 11.14 -25.62
C PHE A 475 6.02 9.96 -26.46
N VAL A 476 5.42 8.97 -25.79
CA VAL A 476 4.69 7.92 -26.48
C VAL A 476 3.36 8.51 -26.97
N PRO A 477 2.98 8.32 -28.24
CA PRO A 477 1.70 8.80 -28.74
C PRO A 477 0.53 8.25 -27.92
N LEU A 478 -0.48 9.07 -27.67
CA LEU A 478 -1.71 8.61 -27.03
C LEU A 478 -2.54 7.75 -27.98
N PRO A 479 -3.34 6.78 -27.48
CA PRO A 479 -4.38 6.14 -28.27
C PRO A 479 -5.34 7.19 -28.85
N LYS A 480 -6.00 6.91 -29.96
CA LYS A 480 -6.91 7.87 -30.65
C LYS A 480 -8.01 8.44 -29.74
N ASP A 481 -8.57 7.62 -28.88
CA ASP A 481 -9.53 8.02 -27.84
C ASP A 481 -9.10 7.44 -26.49
N PRO A 482 -8.11 8.08 -25.83
CA PRO A 482 -7.57 7.57 -24.56
C PRO A 482 -8.59 7.63 -23.42
N ALA A 483 -9.57 8.54 -23.51
CA ALA A 483 -10.58 8.75 -22.49
C ALA A 483 -11.78 7.80 -22.60
N LYS A 484 -11.89 7.01 -23.68
CA LYS A 484 -13.07 6.17 -23.94
C LYS A 484 -13.46 5.28 -22.77
N ALA A 485 -12.52 4.55 -22.21
CA ALA A 485 -12.80 3.61 -21.13
C ALA A 485 -13.33 4.32 -19.86
N VAL A 486 -12.77 5.49 -19.54
CA VAL A 486 -13.22 6.30 -18.40
C VAL A 486 -14.57 6.93 -18.67
N ARG A 487 -14.78 7.49 -19.86
CA ARG A 487 -16.07 8.06 -20.26
C ARG A 487 -17.18 7.01 -20.19
N ASP A 488 -16.98 5.84 -20.81
CA ASP A 488 -17.94 4.75 -20.81
C ASP A 488 -18.26 4.27 -19.37
N LEU A 489 -17.23 4.18 -18.50
CA LEU A 489 -17.40 3.81 -17.10
C LEU A 489 -18.23 4.85 -16.32
N VAL A 490 -17.85 6.13 -16.42
CA VAL A 490 -18.51 7.24 -15.71
C VAL A 490 -19.96 7.38 -16.15
N GLU A 491 -20.23 7.37 -17.46
CA GLU A 491 -21.58 7.47 -18.00
C GLU A 491 -22.45 6.28 -17.59
N ARG A 492 -21.93 5.07 -17.76
CA ARG A 492 -22.66 3.84 -17.40
C ARG A 492 -23.04 3.81 -15.91
N LEU A 493 -22.12 4.21 -15.01
CA LEU A 493 -22.42 4.21 -13.58
C LEU A 493 -23.32 5.37 -13.19
N ARG A 494 -23.02 6.60 -13.63
CA ARG A 494 -23.84 7.78 -13.31
C ARG A 494 -25.30 7.60 -13.77
N ASP A 495 -25.49 7.02 -14.93
CA ASP A 495 -26.82 6.87 -15.53
C ASP A 495 -27.49 5.53 -15.14
N SER A 496 -26.86 4.76 -14.22
CA SER A 496 -27.38 3.48 -13.78
C SER A 496 -28.65 3.63 -12.93
N THR A 497 -29.63 2.79 -13.20
CA THR A 497 -30.94 2.74 -12.51
C THR A 497 -31.19 1.38 -11.86
N GLY A 498 -30.13 0.65 -11.55
CA GLY A 498 -30.22 -0.66 -10.91
C GLY A 498 -30.82 -0.59 -9.50
N THR A 499 -31.19 -1.74 -8.96
CA THR A 499 -31.86 -1.86 -7.67
C THR A 499 -30.91 -2.16 -6.51
N GLU A 500 -29.67 -2.52 -6.81
CA GLU A 500 -28.64 -2.84 -5.79
C GLU A 500 -28.01 -1.57 -5.25
N ARG A 501 -27.85 -1.49 -3.93
CA ARG A 501 -27.21 -0.35 -3.27
C ARG A 501 -25.72 -0.58 -3.09
N ILE A 502 -24.91 0.41 -3.44
CA ILE A 502 -23.44 0.39 -3.28
C ILE A 502 -23.04 0.07 -1.83
N ALA A 503 -23.71 0.72 -0.87
CA ALA A 503 -23.43 0.54 0.55
C ALA A 503 -23.68 -0.91 1.04
N ASP A 504 -24.71 -1.58 0.51
CA ASP A 504 -25.05 -2.96 0.91
C ASP A 504 -24.02 -3.95 0.38
N ILE A 505 -23.61 -3.80 -0.89
CA ILE A 505 -22.55 -4.64 -1.50
C ILE A 505 -21.21 -4.42 -0.77
N ARG A 506 -20.84 -3.17 -0.50
CA ARG A 506 -19.62 -2.85 0.25
C ARG A 506 -19.63 -3.45 1.64
N LYS A 507 -20.74 -3.29 2.36
CA LYS A 507 -20.89 -3.84 3.71
C LYS A 507 -20.75 -5.37 3.71
N GLU A 508 -21.39 -6.05 2.77
CA GLU A 508 -21.34 -7.50 2.67
C GLU A 508 -19.93 -7.99 2.31
N LEU A 509 -19.22 -7.32 1.39
CA LEU A 509 -17.82 -7.57 1.10
C LEU A 509 -16.98 -7.48 2.38
N GLN A 510 -17.06 -6.37 3.09
CA GLN A 510 -16.26 -6.07 4.26
C GLN A 510 -16.54 -7.02 5.43
N ASP A 511 -17.81 -7.31 5.72
CA ASP A 511 -18.22 -8.25 6.78
C ASP A 511 -17.67 -9.66 6.49
N ASN A 512 -17.68 -10.11 5.23
CA ASN A 512 -17.21 -11.44 4.87
C ASN A 512 -15.69 -11.53 4.75
N MET A 513 -15.00 -10.46 4.33
CA MET A 513 -13.54 -10.39 4.39
C MET A 513 -13.05 -10.45 5.84
N ASP A 514 -13.68 -9.72 6.76
CA ASP A 514 -13.38 -9.80 8.20
C ASP A 514 -13.62 -11.21 8.76
N ALA A 515 -14.71 -11.87 8.38
CA ALA A 515 -15.05 -13.18 8.89
C ALA A 515 -14.19 -14.33 8.34
N SER A 516 -13.58 -14.18 7.15
CA SER A 516 -13.01 -15.30 6.40
C SER A 516 -11.55 -15.15 5.98
N ALA A 517 -11.04 -13.93 5.92
CA ALA A 517 -9.72 -13.63 5.36
C ALA A 517 -8.88 -12.67 6.23
N GLN A 518 -9.18 -12.57 7.53
CA GLN A 518 -8.40 -11.81 8.50
C GLN A 518 -7.13 -12.56 8.96
N VAL A 519 -6.85 -12.52 10.27
CA VAL A 519 -5.64 -13.08 10.90
C VAL A 519 -5.58 -14.59 10.70
N PHE A 520 -6.68 -15.32 10.94
CA PHE A 520 -6.77 -16.76 10.72
C PHE A 520 -7.62 -17.09 9.50
N ARG A 521 -7.17 -18.06 8.72
CA ARG A 521 -7.76 -18.46 7.43
C ARG A 521 -7.77 -19.98 7.30
N THR A 522 -8.75 -20.53 6.57
CA THR A 522 -8.79 -21.93 6.16
C THR A 522 -9.21 -22.02 4.69
N ASP A 523 -9.00 -23.16 4.04
CA ASP A 523 -9.49 -23.35 2.67
C ASP A 523 -11.01 -23.14 2.59
N ALA A 524 -11.75 -23.68 3.56
CA ALA A 524 -13.19 -23.55 3.62
C ALA A 524 -13.66 -22.09 3.78
N SER A 525 -12.98 -21.28 4.64
CA SER A 525 -13.33 -19.88 4.83
C SER A 525 -13.00 -19.05 3.59
N LEU A 526 -11.85 -19.30 2.96
CA LEU A 526 -11.41 -18.62 1.74
C LEU A 526 -12.29 -18.99 0.55
N GLU A 527 -12.68 -20.26 0.40
CA GLU A 527 -13.63 -20.69 -0.65
C GLU A 527 -15.01 -20.04 -0.47
N LYS A 528 -15.49 -19.97 0.79
CA LYS A 528 -16.76 -19.31 1.09
C LYS A 528 -16.75 -17.85 0.63
N VAL A 529 -15.71 -17.08 0.99
CA VAL A 529 -15.64 -15.65 0.62
C VAL A 529 -15.39 -15.47 -0.87
N THR A 530 -14.69 -16.37 -1.56
CA THR A 530 -14.57 -16.36 -3.02
C THR A 530 -15.95 -16.40 -3.70
N ARG A 531 -16.81 -17.33 -3.27
CA ARG A 531 -18.18 -17.43 -3.82
C ARG A 531 -19.03 -16.18 -3.53
N ILE A 532 -18.85 -15.58 -2.36
CA ILE A 532 -19.53 -14.33 -2.00
C ILE A 532 -19.04 -13.19 -2.88
N ILE A 533 -17.75 -13.00 -3.06
CA ILE A 533 -17.17 -11.94 -3.92
C ILE A 533 -17.70 -12.09 -5.34
N HIS A 534 -17.74 -13.31 -5.88
CA HIS A 534 -18.33 -13.54 -7.20
C HIS A 534 -19.81 -13.09 -7.26
N GLY A 535 -20.63 -13.48 -6.28
CA GLY A 535 -22.02 -13.02 -6.18
C GLY A 535 -22.16 -11.49 -6.08
N LEU A 536 -21.26 -10.84 -5.32
CA LEU A 536 -21.22 -9.38 -5.21
C LEU A 536 -20.83 -8.70 -6.52
N ARG A 537 -19.90 -9.28 -7.28
CA ARG A 537 -19.54 -8.78 -8.63
C ARG A 537 -20.71 -8.83 -9.60
N GLU A 538 -21.53 -9.88 -9.56
CA GLU A 538 -22.75 -9.97 -10.36
C GLU A 538 -23.77 -8.89 -9.93
N ARG A 539 -23.98 -8.71 -8.63
CA ARG A 539 -24.86 -7.66 -8.10
C ARG A 539 -24.36 -6.26 -8.43
N TYR A 540 -23.04 -6.04 -8.43
CA TYR A 540 -22.42 -4.78 -8.82
C TYR A 540 -22.80 -4.34 -10.25
N LYS A 541 -23.07 -5.27 -11.17
CA LYS A 541 -23.55 -4.95 -12.52
C LYS A 541 -24.93 -4.28 -12.51
N ASN A 542 -25.72 -4.45 -11.43
CA ASN A 542 -27.08 -3.93 -11.26
C ASN A 542 -27.18 -2.86 -10.16
N ILE A 543 -26.08 -2.16 -9.85
CA ILE A 543 -26.13 -1.04 -8.89
C ILE A 543 -26.90 0.14 -9.45
N GLY A 544 -27.55 0.90 -8.54
CA GLY A 544 -28.16 2.18 -8.85
C GLY A 544 -27.40 3.30 -8.16
N VAL A 545 -26.88 4.25 -8.93
CA VAL A 545 -26.31 5.51 -8.42
C VAL A 545 -27.48 6.49 -8.26
N GLN A 546 -27.61 7.11 -7.08
CA GLN A 546 -28.75 8.00 -6.78
C GLN A 546 -28.49 9.44 -7.22
N ASP A 547 -27.24 9.90 -7.14
CA ASP A 547 -26.83 11.21 -7.63
C ASP A 547 -26.38 11.10 -9.10
N HIS A 548 -27.18 11.66 -9.99
CA HIS A 548 -26.86 11.73 -11.43
C HIS A 548 -26.16 13.04 -11.83
N GLY A 549 -25.79 13.88 -10.84
CA GLY A 549 -25.04 15.10 -11.06
C GLY A 549 -23.59 14.83 -11.50
N ARG A 550 -22.97 15.86 -12.07
CA ARG A 550 -21.57 15.77 -12.54
C ARG A 550 -20.57 16.29 -11.49
N ARG A 551 -20.98 17.23 -10.63
CA ARG A 551 -20.09 17.95 -9.73
C ARG A 551 -20.09 17.32 -8.34
N PHE A 552 -18.90 17.01 -7.81
CA PHE A 552 -18.72 16.40 -6.49
C PHE A 552 -19.65 15.21 -6.22
N ASN A 553 -19.89 14.38 -7.26
CA ASN A 553 -20.74 13.22 -7.15
C ASN A 553 -20.03 12.10 -6.38
N THR A 554 -20.17 12.11 -5.06
CA THR A 554 -19.52 11.12 -4.17
C THR A 554 -20.15 9.73 -4.30
N ASP A 555 -21.42 9.63 -4.70
CA ASP A 555 -22.11 8.36 -4.93
C ASP A 555 -21.49 7.63 -6.14
N LEU A 556 -21.22 8.38 -7.23
CA LEU A 556 -20.47 7.87 -8.38
C LEU A 556 -19.05 7.44 -8.00
N LEU A 557 -18.34 8.25 -7.20
CA LEU A 557 -16.99 7.88 -6.73
C LEU A 557 -17.01 6.56 -5.96
N GLU A 558 -17.93 6.41 -5.02
CA GLU A 558 -18.07 5.20 -4.21
C GLU A 558 -18.42 3.98 -5.07
N ALA A 559 -19.21 4.16 -6.13
CA ALA A 559 -19.48 3.10 -7.10
C ALA A 559 -18.23 2.64 -7.83
N ILE A 560 -17.39 3.58 -8.28
CA ILE A 560 -16.12 3.28 -8.96
C ILE A 560 -15.14 2.57 -8.00
N GLU A 561 -14.98 3.10 -6.79
CA GLU A 561 -14.12 2.53 -5.75
C GLU A 561 -14.52 1.10 -5.39
N LEU A 562 -15.82 0.83 -5.28
CA LEU A 562 -16.34 -0.52 -5.00
C LEU A 562 -15.91 -1.52 -6.07
N GLY A 563 -15.88 -1.10 -7.34
CA GLY A 563 -15.39 -1.95 -8.42
C GLY A 563 -13.93 -2.37 -8.23
N PHE A 564 -13.04 -1.45 -7.82
CA PHE A 564 -11.65 -1.77 -7.50
C PHE A 564 -11.52 -2.67 -6.26
N LEU A 565 -12.31 -2.39 -5.21
CA LEU A 565 -12.29 -3.21 -4.00
C LEU A 565 -12.71 -4.66 -4.28
N LEU A 566 -13.70 -4.89 -5.13
CA LEU A 566 -14.13 -6.23 -5.52
C LEU A 566 -13.03 -6.97 -6.29
N ASP A 567 -12.36 -6.31 -7.24
CA ASP A 567 -11.26 -6.90 -8.00
C ASP A 567 -10.11 -7.30 -7.07
N LEU A 568 -9.68 -6.39 -6.20
CA LEU A 568 -8.53 -6.64 -5.32
C LEU A 568 -8.83 -7.67 -4.23
N ALA A 569 -10.06 -7.67 -3.66
CA ALA A 569 -10.46 -8.69 -2.70
C ALA A 569 -10.41 -10.10 -3.30
N GLU A 570 -10.82 -10.25 -4.57
CA GLU A 570 -10.74 -11.52 -5.28
C GLU A 570 -9.29 -12.00 -5.43
N VAL A 571 -8.37 -11.11 -5.86
CA VAL A 571 -6.94 -11.44 -6.00
C VAL A 571 -6.34 -11.83 -4.66
N VAL A 572 -6.64 -11.08 -3.58
CA VAL A 572 -6.18 -11.38 -2.21
C VAL A 572 -6.62 -12.78 -1.77
N VAL A 573 -7.90 -13.08 -1.93
CA VAL A 573 -8.47 -14.37 -1.47
C VAL A 573 -7.95 -15.52 -2.32
N TYR A 574 -7.85 -15.34 -3.63
CA TYR A 574 -7.35 -16.37 -4.54
C TYR A 574 -5.86 -16.68 -4.27
N SER A 575 -5.02 -15.65 -4.08
CA SER A 575 -3.61 -15.82 -3.70
C SER A 575 -3.48 -16.51 -2.33
N ALA A 576 -4.27 -16.08 -1.33
CA ALA A 576 -4.27 -16.67 0.00
C ALA A 576 -4.68 -18.15 0.01
N ARG A 577 -5.66 -18.54 -0.82
CA ARG A 577 -6.11 -19.93 -0.95
C ARG A 577 -5.03 -20.83 -1.52
N ASN A 578 -4.24 -20.32 -2.48
CA ASN A 578 -3.22 -21.09 -3.17
C ASN A 578 -1.88 -21.16 -2.42
N ARG A 579 -1.61 -20.29 -1.46
CA ARG A 579 -0.44 -20.38 -0.57
C ARG A 579 -0.77 -21.28 0.63
N LYS A 580 -0.37 -22.53 0.56
CA LYS A 580 -0.69 -23.57 1.57
C LYS A 580 0.39 -23.68 2.63
N GLU A 581 0.67 -22.57 3.30
CA GLU A 581 1.58 -22.45 4.44
C GLU A 581 1.09 -21.36 5.39
N SER A 582 1.73 -21.20 6.53
CA SER A 582 1.58 -20.03 7.41
C SER A 582 2.87 -19.25 7.48
N ARG A 583 2.83 -17.95 7.11
CA ARG A 583 4.01 -17.07 7.08
C ARG A 583 3.58 -15.62 7.34
N GLY A 584 4.19 -14.96 8.33
CA GLY A 584 3.92 -13.56 8.62
C GLY A 584 2.44 -13.23 8.82
N GLY A 585 1.90 -12.29 8.03
CA GLY A 585 0.50 -11.89 8.05
C GLY A 585 -0.48 -12.91 7.47
N HIS A 586 0.00 -13.98 6.85
CA HIS A 586 -0.81 -15.05 6.28
C HIS A 586 -0.76 -16.28 7.19
N MET A 587 -1.84 -16.52 7.95
CA MET A 587 -1.97 -17.66 8.86
C MET A 587 -3.07 -18.60 8.40
N ARG A 588 -2.70 -19.83 8.08
CA ARG A 588 -3.59 -20.92 7.65
C ARG A 588 -3.71 -21.96 8.76
N ASP A 589 -4.89 -22.07 9.39
CA ASP A 589 -5.13 -23.08 10.42
C ASP A 589 -5.02 -24.52 9.87
N ASP A 590 -5.37 -24.70 8.61
CA ASP A 590 -5.25 -25.98 7.90
C ASP A 590 -3.81 -26.27 7.41
N TYR A 591 -2.93 -25.25 7.38
CA TYR A 591 -1.50 -25.36 7.08
C TYR A 591 -0.68 -24.51 8.06
N PRO A 592 -0.62 -24.85 9.35
CA PRO A 592 -0.12 -23.95 10.40
C PRO A 592 1.40 -23.75 10.41
N LYS A 593 2.15 -24.48 9.59
CA LYS A 593 3.61 -24.41 9.52
C LYS A 593 4.07 -23.60 8.33
N ARG A 594 5.20 -22.89 8.49
CA ARG A 594 5.97 -22.31 7.41
C ARG A 594 6.63 -23.43 6.58
N ASP A 595 6.61 -23.31 5.28
CA ASP A 595 7.21 -24.27 4.35
C ASP A 595 8.21 -23.58 3.41
N ASP A 596 9.44 -23.47 3.85
CA ASP A 596 10.52 -22.84 3.07
C ASP A 596 10.90 -23.65 1.81
N ALA A 597 10.67 -24.95 1.81
CA ALA A 597 11.01 -25.80 0.65
C ALA A 597 10.08 -25.51 -0.54
N THR A 598 8.80 -25.27 -0.28
CA THR A 598 7.79 -25.08 -1.33
C THR A 598 7.52 -23.60 -1.59
N TYR A 599 7.49 -22.74 -0.54
CA TYR A 599 6.93 -21.40 -0.59
C TYR A 599 7.92 -20.26 -0.26
N MET A 600 9.24 -20.49 -0.24
CA MET A 600 10.24 -19.41 -0.18
C MET A 600 10.32 -18.67 -1.52
N LYS A 601 9.21 -18.05 -1.93
CA LYS A 601 9.04 -17.35 -3.20
C LYS A 601 7.82 -16.41 -3.14
N HIS A 602 7.89 -15.32 -3.87
CA HIS A 602 6.80 -14.37 -4.02
C HIS A 602 5.70 -14.93 -4.92
N THR A 603 4.46 -14.56 -4.66
CA THR A 603 3.31 -14.86 -5.50
C THR A 603 3.15 -13.77 -6.55
N MET A 604 3.09 -14.14 -7.82
CA MET A 604 2.80 -13.22 -8.94
C MET A 604 1.43 -13.57 -9.51
N ALA A 605 0.46 -12.65 -9.37
CA ALA A 605 -0.89 -12.82 -9.91
C ALA A 605 -1.04 -12.11 -11.25
N TYR A 606 -1.60 -12.78 -12.26
CA TYR A 606 -1.83 -12.27 -13.60
C TYR A 606 -3.30 -12.36 -13.97
N LEU A 607 -3.85 -11.31 -14.57
CA LEU A 607 -5.18 -11.34 -15.20
C LEU A 607 -5.05 -11.92 -16.61
N THR A 608 -5.59 -13.12 -16.85
CA THR A 608 -5.38 -13.88 -18.09
C THR A 608 -6.66 -14.28 -18.84
N GLY A 609 -7.81 -14.20 -18.20
CA GLY A 609 -9.09 -14.64 -18.77
C GLY A 609 -10.17 -13.56 -18.69
N ASP A 610 -11.43 -13.98 -18.80
CA ASP A 610 -12.57 -13.09 -18.59
C ASP A 610 -12.72 -12.77 -17.10
N PRO A 611 -12.48 -11.51 -16.67
CA PRO A 611 -12.61 -11.12 -15.26
C PRO A 611 -14.04 -11.25 -14.72
N HIS A 612 -15.02 -11.55 -15.56
CA HIS A 612 -16.41 -11.78 -15.19
C HIS A 612 -16.78 -13.26 -15.04
N SER A 613 -15.81 -14.18 -15.22
CA SER A 613 -16.05 -15.60 -14.96
C SER A 613 -16.41 -15.86 -13.49
N ALA A 614 -17.24 -16.86 -13.28
CA ALA A 614 -17.65 -17.31 -11.94
C ALA A 614 -16.50 -17.92 -11.13
N ASP A 615 -15.53 -18.53 -11.80
CA ASP A 615 -14.37 -19.13 -11.16
C ASP A 615 -13.16 -18.21 -11.34
N ALA A 616 -12.57 -17.75 -10.24
CA ALA A 616 -11.34 -16.97 -10.23
C ALA A 616 -10.18 -17.69 -10.97
N ALA A 617 -10.17 -19.02 -10.98
CA ALA A 617 -9.19 -19.81 -11.72
C ALA A 617 -9.25 -19.64 -13.23
N ASP A 618 -10.39 -19.21 -13.78
CA ASP A 618 -10.57 -18.97 -15.22
C ASP A 618 -9.89 -17.68 -15.69
N HIS A 619 -9.63 -16.73 -14.78
CA HIS A 619 -9.09 -15.42 -15.14
C HIS A 619 -7.90 -14.97 -14.28
N ILE A 620 -7.59 -15.63 -13.17
CA ILE A 620 -6.41 -15.36 -12.36
C ILE A 620 -5.42 -16.52 -12.50
N LYS A 621 -4.24 -16.23 -13.03
CA LYS A 621 -3.13 -17.16 -13.03
C LYS A 621 -2.11 -16.73 -11.98
N LEU A 622 -1.67 -17.66 -11.14
CA LEU A 622 -0.54 -17.45 -10.25
C LEU A 622 0.75 -18.03 -10.82
N ASP A 623 1.83 -17.30 -10.64
CA ASP A 623 3.19 -17.71 -10.90
C ASP A 623 4.07 -17.34 -9.70
N TRP A 624 5.34 -17.69 -9.72
CA TRP A 624 6.24 -17.55 -8.60
C TRP A 624 7.53 -16.83 -8.99
N LYS A 625 7.94 -15.86 -8.17
CA LYS A 625 9.22 -15.15 -8.28
C LYS A 625 10.14 -15.56 -7.13
N PRO A 626 11.40 -15.96 -7.39
CA PRO A 626 12.35 -16.27 -6.32
C PRO A 626 12.62 -15.08 -5.41
N VAL A 627 12.78 -15.33 -4.10
CA VAL A 627 13.26 -14.34 -3.14
C VAL A 627 14.75 -14.08 -3.33
N VAL A 628 15.18 -12.83 -3.29
CA VAL A 628 16.60 -12.45 -3.34
C VAL A 628 17.23 -12.64 -1.96
N ILE A 629 18.01 -13.69 -1.79
CA ILE A 629 18.71 -14.01 -0.54
C ILE A 629 20.20 -13.68 -0.69
N THR A 630 20.71 -12.70 0.06
CA THR A 630 22.11 -12.26 -0.02
C THR A 630 22.92 -12.61 1.23
N ARG A 631 22.33 -12.52 2.42
CA ARG A 631 23.06 -12.68 3.69
C ARG A 631 22.41 -13.65 4.66
N TYR A 632 21.09 -13.59 4.84
CA TYR A 632 20.39 -14.26 5.93
C TYR A 632 19.59 -15.44 5.40
N GLN A 633 20.00 -16.65 5.78
CA GLN A 633 19.23 -17.86 5.48
C GLN A 633 17.99 -17.93 6.39
N PRO A 634 16.87 -18.52 5.89
CA PRO A 634 15.67 -18.70 6.70
C PRO A 634 15.93 -19.48 7.98
N MET A 635 15.48 -18.92 9.09
CA MET A 635 15.55 -19.53 10.42
C MET A 635 14.18 -19.45 11.11
N GLU A 636 13.97 -20.26 12.13
CA GLU A 636 12.81 -20.16 12.99
C GLU A 636 12.81 -18.80 13.71
N ARG A 637 11.68 -18.08 13.65
CA ARG A 637 11.54 -16.82 14.38
C ARG A 637 11.26 -17.09 15.87
N LYS A 638 12.23 -16.79 16.74
CA LYS A 638 12.09 -16.83 18.21
C LYS A 638 12.16 -15.40 18.77
N TYR A 639 11.26 -15.10 19.72
CA TYR A 639 11.10 -13.78 20.34
C TYR A 639 10.93 -13.85 21.85
#